data_ecef4c89f26de89f9ffada01b29804c1
#
_entry.id   ecef4c89f26de89f9ffada01b29804c1
#
_cell.length_a   1.000
_cell.length_b   1.000
_cell.length_c   1.000
_cell.angle_alpha   90.00
_cell.angle_beta   90.00
_cell.angle_gamma   90.00
#
_symmetry.space_group_name_H-M   'P 1'
#
loop_
_entity.id
_entity.type
_entity.pdbx_description
1 polymer ?
#
loop_
_entity_poly.entity_id
_entity_poly.type
_entity_poly.pdbx_seq_one_letter_code
_entity_poly.pdbx_strand_id
1 'polypeptide(L)'
;MTQLNTQTPASPGRVDPYQPRLKVTTLADIRHFEQTPLAERQLPDSTYELLRLARDRAPEAPALHYFASGDELGKAATITHAQLFGRITQTANLLHSLGLGPHDVIGVLMPVTPESQYALWGSEATGIACPVNWMLEPEIIAALLRNAGARAVIAYGPDADIEAWNKAMLVRRELPEVRHWIKAGGGTASEAGVIDLDAGISRFQDAALDSGRVFSRHDTASMFHTGGTTGTPKLALHTHGNEVAMAWVSAMQIDVQPDDVRVCGVPMFHVTGVLTNCLMPLARGASVVLLTSSGWRDPSVIRNLWQIVDHFGVTALGMVPSVVNMALNIPIGDADISSLKAASCGTAPLSVAVAEAFEQKTGAQIFEGYGLTEGTALSATNPRYGERRIGSIGLPMAYQEMKVVKAASGHIQRDCEPGEPGIVVVRGPNIFAGYLNPEQNKSIWFEGGWFNTGDLGYVDEDGYFWLTGRAKDLIIRGGNNIDPRMIEEALYRHPEVFDAAAVGLPDAHAGELPVAYIALKPGSTYPIGRIKHYAYEVIPERAAVPKQFYVVDAIPKTAVGKIQKNTLRSDAVLRAQRQMLAEVKADIPVPLVDIRIEDRGDQGILSTLVLPATLSHAQREVAVATIGKAFTTLTIKYAVVYE
;
A
#
# COMPACT_ATOMS: atom_id res chain seq x y z
N MET A 1 -20.57 36.05 29.02
CA MET A 1 -21.51 35.82 27.92
C MET A 1 -21.56 34.33 27.71
N THR A 2 -22.68 33.72 27.97
CA THR A 2 -22.92 32.30 28.11
C THR A 2 -22.92 31.63 26.73
N GLN A 3 -22.00 30.74 26.44
CA GLN A 3 -22.04 29.93 25.24
C GLN A 3 -23.20 28.94 25.33
N LEU A 4 -24.16 29.09 24.45
CA LEU A 4 -25.24 28.13 24.25
C LEU A 4 -24.70 26.88 23.55
N ASN A 5 -24.63 25.83 24.32
CA ASN A 5 -24.35 24.47 23.87
C ASN A 5 -25.64 23.94 23.19
N THR A 6 -25.77 24.14 21.88
CA THR A 6 -26.86 23.54 21.09
C THR A 6 -26.47 22.12 20.65
N GLN A 7 -26.57 21.17 21.57
CA GLN A 7 -26.68 19.77 21.19
C GLN A 7 -28.05 19.55 20.56
N THR A 8 -28.07 19.34 19.26
CA THR A 8 -29.26 18.83 18.55
C THR A 8 -29.60 17.45 19.16
N PRO A 9 -30.85 17.21 19.60
CA PRO A 9 -31.19 15.93 20.19
C PRO A 9 -31.07 14.81 19.15
N ALA A 10 -30.27 13.82 19.45
CA ALA A 10 -30.20 12.56 18.70
C ALA A 10 -31.61 11.94 18.65
N SER A 11 -32.01 11.44 17.51
CA SER A 11 -33.26 10.69 17.34
C SER A 11 -33.31 9.56 18.38
N PRO A 12 -34.41 9.41 19.11
CA PRO A 12 -34.49 8.43 20.19
C PRO A 12 -34.39 7.03 19.63
N GLY A 13 -33.32 6.29 20.01
CA GLY A 13 -33.18 4.86 19.78
C GLY A 13 -31.91 4.34 19.08
N ARG A 14 -31.05 5.19 18.53
CA ARG A 14 -29.79 4.69 17.95
C ARG A 14 -28.63 4.85 18.93
N VAL A 15 -28.05 3.71 19.31
CA VAL A 15 -26.78 3.67 20.08
C VAL A 15 -25.67 4.23 19.19
N ASP A 16 -24.87 5.16 19.71
CA ASP A 16 -23.67 5.64 18.99
C ASP A 16 -22.67 4.48 18.90
N PRO A 17 -22.35 3.98 17.70
CA PRO A 17 -21.45 2.82 17.55
C PRO A 17 -20.03 3.12 18.05
N TYR A 18 -19.68 4.39 18.29
CA TYR A 18 -18.39 4.79 18.83
C TYR A 18 -18.37 4.93 20.36
N GLN A 19 -19.37 4.38 21.05
CA GLN A 19 -19.41 4.29 22.51
C GLN A 19 -19.56 2.83 22.95
N PRO A 20 -18.89 2.41 24.05
CA PRO A 20 -17.89 3.16 24.81
C PRO A 20 -16.58 3.35 24.04
N ARG A 21 -15.82 4.40 24.35
CA ARG A 21 -14.49 4.62 23.75
C ARG A 21 -13.54 3.48 24.12
N LEU A 22 -12.73 3.07 23.14
CA LEU A 22 -11.66 2.09 23.35
C LEU A 22 -10.33 2.82 23.60
N LYS A 23 -9.79 2.70 24.82
CA LYS A 23 -8.45 3.17 25.16
C LYS A 23 -7.52 1.98 25.31
N VAL A 24 -6.71 1.73 24.31
CA VAL A 24 -5.77 0.60 24.31
C VAL A 24 -4.47 0.99 25.02
N THR A 25 -4.20 0.34 26.12
CA THR A 25 -2.93 0.39 26.85
C THR A 25 -2.17 -0.93 26.67
N THR A 26 -2.92 -2.04 26.73
CA THR A 26 -2.40 -3.41 26.62
C THR A 26 -3.33 -4.28 25.79
N LEU A 27 -2.92 -5.51 25.50
CA LEU A 27 -3.77 -6.51 24.85
C LEU A 27 -5.04 -6.83 25.68
N ALA A 28 -4.97 -6.70 27.02
CA ALA A 28 -6.10 -6.96 27.88
C ALA A 28 -7.27 -5.99 27.66
N ASP A 29 -6.99 -4.73 27.31
CA ASP A 29 -8.04 -3.74 26.98
C ASP A 29 -8.79 -4.13 25.72
N ILE A 30 -8.07 -4.64 24.72
CA ILE A 30 -8.66 -5.15 23.48
C ILE A 30 -9.56 -6.36 23.81
N ARG A 31 -9.07 -7.32 24.58
CA ARG A 31 -9.83 -8.52 24.98
C ARG A 31 -11.06 -8.19 25.81
N HIS A 32 -10.96 -7.18 26.67
CA HIS A 32 -12.12 -6.68 27.42
C HIS A 32 -13.16 -6.04 26.49
N PHE A 33 -12.73 -5.24 25.52
CA PHE A 33 -13.62 -4.62 24.54
C PHE A 33 -14.35 -5.66 23.67
N GLU A 34 -13.67 -6.74 23.31
CA GLU A 34 -14.20 -7.85 22.52
C GLU A 34 -15.25 -8.71 23.25
N GLN A 35 -15.39 -8.58 24.59
CA GLN A 35 -16.43 -9.28 25.34
C GLN A 35 -17.84 -8.91 24.89
N THR A 36 -18.02 -7.69 24.35
CA THR A 36 -19.24 -7.36 23.60
C THR A 36 -19.06 -7.84 22.15
N PRO A 37 -19.85 -8.83 21.70
CA PRO A 37 -19.73 -9.34 20.32
C PRO A 37 -19.90 -8.25 19.27
N LEU A 38 -19.17 -8.34 18.15
CA LEU A 38 -19.25 -7.36 17.07
C LEU A 38 -20.68 -7.17 16.54
N ALA A 39 -21.47 -8.24 16.49
CA ALA A 39 -22.86 -8.18 16.05
C ALA A 39 -23.74 -7.28 16.93
N GLU A 40 -23.40 -7.13 18.21
CA GLU A 40 -24.12 -6.26 19.15
C GLU A 40 -23.72 -4.79 19.03
N ARG A 41 -22.63 -4.47 18.28
CA ARG A 41 -22.16 -3.09 18.07
C ARG A 41 -23.03 -2.30 17.08
N GLN A 42 -24.00 -2.97 16.42
CA GLN A 42 -24.95 -2.35 15.49
C GLN A 42 -24.28 -1.52 14.38
N LEU A 43 -23.19 -2.05 13.83
CA LEU A 43 -22.50 -1.41 12.73
C LEU A 43 -23.39 -1.35 11.49
N PRO A 44 -23.25 -0.33 10.63
CA PRO A 44 -23.92 -0.26 9.34
C PRO A 44 -23.60 -1.46 8.45
N ASP A 45 -24.50 -1.80 7.53
CA ASP A 45 -24.28 -2.88 6.59
C ASP A 45 -23.51 -2.45 5.33
N SER A 46 -23.20 -1.15 5.18
CA SER A 46 -22.44 -0.63 4.03
C SER A 46 -21.58 0.58 4.38
N THR A 47 -20.56 0.82 3.55
CA THR A 47 -19.73 2.04 3.56
C THR A 47 -20.56 3.29 3.30
N TYR A 48 -21.58 3.20 2.42
CA TYR A 48 -22.54 4.30 2.16
C TYR A 48 -23.29 4.69 3.43
N GLU A 49 -23.81 3.71 4.19
CA GLU A 49 -24.51 3.99 5.44
C GLU A 49 -23.57 4.50 6.53
N LEU A 50 -22.33 4.02 6.56
CA LEU A 50 -21.29 4.49 7.49
C LEU A 50 -20.99 5.98 7.27
N LEU A 51 -20.84 6.41 6.01
CA LEU A 51 -20.64 7.81 5.63
C LEU A 51 -21.88 8.66 5.87
N ARG A 52 -23.10 8.09 5.68
CA ARG A 52 -24.36 8.75 6.04
C ARG A 52 -24.44 9.08 7.53
N LEU A 53 -24.02 8.17 8.40
CA LEU A 53 -23.98 8.42 9.84
C LEU A 53 -23.04 9.58 10.21
N ALA A 54 -21.90 9.69 9.53
CA ALA A 54 -20.96 10.81 9.74
C ALA A 54 -21.60 12.14 9.31
N ARG A 55 -22.23 12.18 8.11
CA ARG A 55 -22.99 13.33 7.62
C ARG A 55 -24.10 13.73 8.61
N ASP A 56 -24.89 12.76 9.09
CA ASP A 56 -26.04 13.03 9.97
C ASP A 56 -25.62 13.63 11.33
N ARG A 57 -24.38 13.37 11.79
CA ARG A 57 -23.83 13.93 13.03
C ARG A 57 -23.40 15.39 12.90
N ALA A 58 -22.72 15.73 11.81
CA ALA A 58 -22.09 17.03 11.63
C ALA A 58 -22.10 17.42 10.14
N PRO A 59 -23.27 17.71 9.54
CA PRO A 59 -23.41 17.94 8.11
C PRO A 59 -22.54 19.08 7.59
N GLU A 60 -22.40 20.15 8.36
CA GLU A 60 -21.65 21.35 7.99
C GLU A 60 -20.16 21.30 8.37
N ALA A 61 -19.72 20.27 9.11
CA ALA A 61 -18.32 20.12 9.44
C ALA A 61 -17.49 19.79 8.18
N PRO A 62 -16.24 20.28 8.09
CA PRO A 62 -15.34 19.91 7.01
C PRO A 62 -15.14 18.39 6.94
N ALA A 63 -15.32 17.81 5.76
CA ALA A 63 -14.98 16.42 5.46
C ALA A 63 -13.66 16.35 4.69
N LEU A 64 -13.51 17.20 3.67
CA LEU A 64 -12.33 17.22 2.82
C LEU A 64 -11.78 18.64 2.69
N HIS A 65 -10.46 18.75 2.70
CA HIS A 65 -9.73 19.91 2.19
C HIS A 65 -8.89 19.46 1.00
N TYR A 66 -8.81 20.27 -0.05
CA TYR A 66 -8.05 19.97 -1.24
C TYR A 66 -7.40 21.22 -1.81
N PHE A 67 -6.16 21.13 -2.20
CA PHE A 67 -5.39 22.16 -2.92
C PHE A 67 -4.64 21.55 -4.10
N ALA A 68 -4.55 22.29 -5.20
CA ALA A 68 -3.91 21.84 -6.44
C ALA A 68 -2.37 21.92 -6.39
N SER A 69 -1.82 22.76 -5.51
CA SER A 69 -0.37 22.93 -5.33
C SER A 69 -0.06 23.29 -3.88
N GLY A 70 0.99 22.68 -3.31
CA GLY A 70 1.50 23.01 -1.99
C GLY A 70 2.00 24.46 -1.86
N ASP A 71 2.26 25.14 -2.98
CA ASP A 71 2.63 26.55 -3.01
C ASP A 71 1.43 27.50 -2.95
N GLU A 72 0.18 26.99 -3.01
CA GLU A 72 -1.06 27.77 -3.09
C GLU A 72 -2.11 27.36 -2.05
N LEU A 73 -1.71 27.10 -0.80
CA LEU A 73 -2.60 26.62 0.26
C LEU A 73 -3.81 27.53 0.51
N GLY A 74 -3.65 28.85 0.34
CA GLY A 74 -4.73 29.82 0.47
C GLY A 74 -5.87 29.70 -0.57
N LYS A 75 -5.69 28.85 -1.60
CA LYS A 75 -6.72 28.53 -2.61
C LYS A 75 -7.40 27.19 -2.35
N ALA A 76 -7.15 26.58 -1.20
CA ALA A 76 -7.73 25.28 -0.87
C ALA A 76 -9.26 25.32 -0.85
N ALA A 77 -9.87 24.30 -1.44
CA ALA A 77 -11.31 24.05 -1.35
C ALA A 77 -11.62 23.24 -0.09
N THR A 78 -12.74 23.57 0.54
CA THR A 78 -13.30 22.80 1.67
C THR A 78 -14.64 22.23 1.27
N ILE A 79 -14.87 20.96 1.54
CA ILE A 79 -16.09 20.22 1.24
C ILE A 79 -16.63 19.68 2.57
N THR A 80 -17.90 19.98 2.88
CA THR A 80 -18.53 19.51 4.12
C THR A 80 -18.97 18.05 4.01
N HIS A 81 -19.28 17.41 5.16
CA HIS A 81 -19.82 16.06 5.16
C HIS A 81 -21.14 15.95 4.38
N ALA A 82 -22.00 16.99 4.44
CA ALA A 82 -23.23 17.03 3.64
C ALA A 82 -22.93 17.08 2.14
N GLN A 83 -22.02 17.94 1.73
CA GLN A 83 -21.63 18.07 0.32
C GLN A 83 -20.97 16.80 -0.21
N LEU A 84 -20.04 16.20 0.56
CA LEU A 84 -19.39 14.96 0.19
C LEU A 84 -20.41 13.83 0.00
N PHE A 85 -21.29 13.63 0.99
CA PHE A 85 -22.30 12.58 0.92
C PHE A 85 -23.29 12.81 -0.22
N GLY A 86 -23.69 14.07 -0.46
CA GLY A 86 -24.53 14.45 -1.58
C GLY A 86 -23.91 14.07 -2.93
N ARG A 87 -22.60 14.38 -3.14
CA ARG A 87 -21.88 14.02 -4.36
C ARG A 87 -21.74 12.50 -4.54
N ILE A 88 -21.51 11.75 -3.46
CA ILE A 88 -21.49 10.28 -3.47
C ILE A 88 -22.86 9.74 -3.92
N THR A 89 -23.94 10.24 -3.33
CA THR A 89 -25.31 9.83 -3.67
C THR A 89 -25.66 10.17 -5.12
N GLN A 90 -25.35 11.36 -5.59
CA GLN A 90 -25.54 11.78 -6.97
C GLN A 90 -24.76 10.93 -7.96
N THR A 91 -23.50 10.56 -7.62
CA THR A 91 -22.70 9.66 -8.44
C THR A 91 -23.34 8.28 -8.54
N ALA A 92 -23.80 7.73 -7.41
CA ALA A 92 -24.52 6.45 -7.41
C ALA A 92 -25.79 6.50 -8.26
N ASN A 93 -26.56 7.58 -8.17
CA ASN A 93 -27.79 7.76 -8.95
C ASN A 93 -27.49 7.90 -10.45
N LEU A 94 -26.42 8.61 -10.83
CA LEU A 94 -25.96 8.63 -12.23
C LEU A 94 -25.61 7.22 -12.72
N LEU A 95 -24.79 6.47 -11.97
CA LEU A 95 -24.39 5.12 -12.36
C LEU A 95 -25.60 4.18 -12.48
N HIS A 96 -26.54 4.28 -11.55
CA HIS A 96 -27.81 3.53 -11.61
C HIS A 96 -28.61 3.88 -12.86
N SER A 97 -28.70 5.16 -13.23
CA SER A 97 -29.42 5.61 -14.43
C SER A 97 -28.80 5.06 -15.74
N LEU A 98 -27.54 4.67 -15.72
CA LEU A 98 -26.85 4.00 -16.82
C LEU A 98 -27.11 2.47 -16.87
N GLY A 99 -27.96 1.96 -15.97
CA GLY A 99 -28.32 0.55 -15.87
C GLY A 99 -27.32 -0.30 -15.09
N LEU A 100 -26.45 0.34 -14.27
CA LEU A 100 -25.53 -0.36 -13.38
C LEU A 100 -26.21 -0.72 -12.06
N GLY A 101 -25.89 -1.88 -11.50
CA GLY A 101 -26.50 -2.41 -10.29
C GLY A 101 -25.50 -3.13 -9.37
N PRO A 102 -25.98 -3.83 -8.32
CA PRO A 102 -25.17 -4.36 -7.23
C PRO A 102 -24.01 -5.29 -7.61
N HIS A 103 -24.09 -5.92 -8.78
CA HIS A 103 -23.08 -6.89 -9.24
C HIS A 103 -22.20 -6.36 -10.37
N ASP A 104 -22.45 -5.13 -10.83
CA ASP A 104 -21.66 -4.54 -11.89
C ASP A 104 -20.40 -3.91 -11.34
N VAL A 105 -19.27 -4.14 -12.00
CA VAL A 105 -17.97 -3.61 -11.62
C VAL A 105 -17.71 -2.28 -12.32
N ILE A 106 -17.29 -1.29 -11.55
CA ILE A 106 -16.91 0.03 -12.01
C ILE A 106 -15.41 0.21 -11.78
N GLY A 107 -14.63 0.27 -12.85
CA GLY A 107 -13.20 0.60 -12.80
C GLY A 107 -13.01 2.07 -12.40
N VAL A 108 -12.08 2.35 -11.48
CA VAL A 108 -11.83 3.69 -10.94
C VAL A 108 -10.35 4.02 -11.11
N LEU A 109 -10.03 4.90 -12.07
CA LEU A 109 -8.67 5.36 -12.39
C LEU A 109 -8.50 6.81 -11.92
N MET A 110 -8.39 7.01 -10.63
CA MET A 110 -8.44 8.33 -10.01
C MET A 110 -7.16 8.63 -9.21
N PRO A 111 -6.65 9.89 -9.27
CA PRO A 111 -5.61 10.40 -8.40
C PRO A 111 -6.17 10.80 -7.02
N VAL A 112 -5.36 11.48 -6.20
CA VAL A 112 -5.78 11.97 -4.87
C VAL A 112 -6.54 13.29 -5.03
N THR A 113 -7.84 13.22 -5.30
CA THR A 113 -8.72 14.39 -5.49
C THR A 113 -10.08 14.17 -4.84
N PRO A 114 -10.89 15.22 -4.62
CA PRO A 114 -12.27 15.07 -4.13
C PRO A 114 -13.13 14.15 -4.99
N GLU A 115 -12.97 14.23 -6.32
CA GLU A 115 -13.71 13.40 -7.27
C GLU A 115 -13.40 11.91 -7.09
N SER A 116 -12.20 11.56 -6.58
CA SER A 116 -11.88 10.18 -6.25
C SER A 116 -12.81 9.61 -5.18
N GLN A 117 -13.21 10.44 -4.21
CA GLN A 117 -14.15 10.04 -3.16
C GLN A 117 -15.55 9.83 -3.72
N TYR A 118 -15.99 10.72 -4.64
CA TYR A 118 -17.29 10.57 -5.30
C TYR A 118 -17.33 9.31 -6.16
N ALA A 119 -16.26 9.06 -6.94
CA ALA A 119 -16.16 7.91 -7.82
C ALA A 119 -16.11 6.58 -7.03
N LEU A 120 -15.28 6.49 -5.98
CA LEU A 120 -15.13 5.28 -5.18
C LEU A 120 -16.43 4.93 -4.43
N TRP A 121 -16.89 5.83 -3.56
CA TRP A 121 -18.03 5.53 -2.69
C TRP A 121 -19.36 5.52 -3.46
N GLY A 122 -19.46 6.30 -4.53
CA GLY A 122 -20.61 6.21 -5.46
C GLY A 122 -20.64 4.89 -6.22
N SER A 123 -19.49 4.36 -6.61
CA SER A 123 -19.39 3.04 -7.24
C SER A 123 -19.78 1.92 -6.27
N GLU A 124 -19.34 1.97 -5.00
CA GLU A 124 -19.74 1.01 -3.97
C GLU A 124 -21.23 1.12 -3.61
N ALA A 125 -21.78 2.33 -3.61
CA ALA A 125 -23.20 2.54 -3.39
C ALA A 125 -24.06 1.98 -4.53
N THR A 126 -23.52 1.86 -5.74
CA THR A 126 -24.21 1.31 -6.91
C THR A 126 -23.93 -0.17 -7.11
N GLY A 127 -22.65 -0.54 -7.16
CA GLY A 127 -22.15 -1.86 -7.53
C GLY A 127 -20.88 -2.21 -6.78
N ILE A 128 -19.82 -2.53 -7.53
CA ILE A 128 -18.51 -2.93 -7.01
C ILE A 128 -17.46 -1.96 -7.54
N ALA A 129 -16.77 -1.24 -6.66
CA ALA A 129 -15.65 -0.39 -7.05
C ALA A 129 -14.41 -1.24 -7.35
N CYS A 130 -13.71 -0.95 -8.45
CA CYS A 130 -12.43 -1.55 -8.77
C CYS A 130 -11.37 -0.45 -8.95
N PRO A 131 -10.74 0.01 -7.85
CA PRO A 131 -9.68 1.00 -7.92
C PRO A 131 -8.44 0.41 -8.62
N VAL A 132 -8.06 1.00 -9.75
CA VAL A 132 -6.94 0.53 -10.57
C VAL A 132 -5.82 1.57 -10.58
N ASN A 133 -4.60 1.11 -10.39
CA ASN A 133 -3.42 1.95 -10.49
C ASN A 133 -3.26 2.47 -11.93
N TRP A 134 -3.62 3.74 -12.13
CA TRP A 134 -3.52 4.42 -13.42
C TRP A 134 -2.09 4.66 -13.89
N MET A 135 -1.08 4.45 -13.03
CA MET A 135 0.33 4.56 -13.41
C MET A 135 0.87 3.30 -14.09
N LEU A 136 0.13 2.20 -14.05
CA LEU A 136 0.49 0.97 -14.78
C LEU A 136 0.44 1.18 -16.30
N GLU A 137 1.07 0.28 -17.03
CA GLU A 137 0.97 0.26 -18.48
C GLU A 137 -0.46 -0.05 -18.95
N PRO A 138 -0.91 0.51 -20.07
CA PRO A 138 -2.28 0.35 -20.56
C PRO A 138 -2.72 -1.11 -20.67
N GLU A 139 -1.84 -2.00 -21.11
CA GLU A 139 -2.11 -3.44 -21.27
C GLU A 139 -2.42 -4.11 -19.91
N ILE A 140 -1.74 -3.69 -18.83
CA ILE A 140 -1.98 -4.21 -17.49
C ILE A 140 -3.30 -3.67 -16.95
N ILE A 141 -3.59 -2.38 -17.18
CA ILE A 141 -4.87 -1.75 -16.81
C ILE A 141 -6.02 -2.48 -17.54
N ALA A 142 -5.87 -2.70 -18.86
CA ALA A 142 -6.87 -3.43 -19.65
C ALA A 142 -7.09 -4.85 -19.12
N ALA A 143 -6.01 -5.56 -18.79
CA ALA A 143 -6.09 -6.92 -18.24
C ALA A 143 -6.81 -6.94 -16.88
N LEU A 144 -6.52 -5.98 -15.99
CA LEU A 144 -7.19 -5.86 -14.68
C LEU A 144 -8.69 -5.60 -14.84
N LEU A 145 -9.07 -4.63 -15.67
CA LEU A 145 -10.48 -4.27 -15.90
C LEU A 145 -11.25 -5.41 -16.57
N ARG A 146 -10.62 -6.10 -17.54
CA ARG A 146 -11.20 -7.29 -18.20
C ARG A 146 -11.42 -8.41 -17.21
N ASN A 147 -10.41 -8.73 -16.39
CA ASN A 147 -10.50 -9.77 -15.37
C ASN A 147 -11.56 -9.44 -14.31
N ALA A 148 -11.68 -8.17 -13.91
CA ALA A 148 -12.71 -7.71 -13.00
C ALA A 148 -14.12 -7.75 -13.61
N GLY A 149 -14.25 -7.83 -14.94
CA GLY A 149 -15.53 -7.75 -15.63
C GLY A 149 -16.15 -6.36 -15.62
N ALA A 150 -15.32 -5.32 -15.71
CA ALA A 150 -15.75 -3.94 -15.63
C ALA A 150 -16.82 -3.60 -16.69
N ARG A 151 -17.90 -2.94 -16.26
CA ARG A 151 -19.01 -2.48 -17.12
C ARG A 151 -18.95 -0.98 -17.39
N ALA A 152 -18.36 -0.23 -16.47
CA ALA A 152 -18.09 1.18 -16.58
C ALA A 152 -16.67 1.48 -16.08
N VAL A 153 -16.10 2.59 -16.54
CA VAL A 153 -14.82 3.12 -16.05
C VAL A 153 -14.98 4.61 -15.79
N ILE A 154 -14.58 5.03 -14.58
CA ILE A 154 -14.45 6.43 -14.21
C ILE A 154 -12.96 6.76 -14.18
N ALA A 155 -12.53 7.76 -14.96
CA ALA A 155 -11.12 8.17 -15.04
C ALA A 155 -10.98 9.68 -14.91
N TYR A 156 -9.89 10.09 -14.24
CA TYR A 156 -9.56 11.51 -14.02
C TYR A 156 -8.92 12.15 -15.25
N GLY A 157 -9.36 13.34 -15.57
CA GLY A 157 -8.73 14.17 -16.59
C GLY A 157 -9.67 14.58 -17.73
N PRO A 158 -9.14 15.08 -18.85
CA PRO A 158 -7.72 15.26 -19.19
C PRO A 158 -6.95 16.19 -18.25
N ASP A 159 -5.68 15.87 -18.01
CA ASP A 159 -4.79 16.64 -17.15
C ASP A 159 -3.36 16.59 -17.72
N ALA A 160 -2.55 17.63 -17.48
CA ALA A 160 -1.20 17.71 -18.03
C ALA A 160 -0.21 16.77 -17.31
N ASP A 161 -0.41 16.56 -16.01
CA ASP A 161 0.52 15.84 -15.14
C ASP A 161 0.00 14.44 -14.77
N ILE A 162 -1.31 14.19 -14.96
CA ILE A 162 -1.98 12.93 -14.59
C ILE A 162 -2.43 12.19 -15.85
N GLU A 163 -1.73 11.14 -16.22
CA GLU A 163 -1.99 10.36 -17.45
C GLU A 163 -3.21 9.43 -17.38
N ALA A 164 -3.98 9.45 -16.27
CA ALA A 164 -5.09 8.53 -16.08
C ALA A 164 -6.09 8.53 -17.23
N TRP A 165 -6.48 9.73 -17.73
CA TRP A 165 -7.38 9.86 -18.87
C TRP A 165 -6.78 9.33 -20.17
N ASN A 166 -5.55 9.72 -20.48
CA ASN A 166 -4.88 9.29 -21.71
C ASN A 166 -4.77 7.75 -21.78
N LYS A 167 -4.38 7.12 -20.66
CA LYS A 167 -4.34 5.66 -20.55
C LYS A 167 -5.72 5.03 -20.63
N ALA A 168 -6.74 5.62 -19.95
CA ALA A 168 -8.12 5.15 -20.05
C ALA A 168 -8.61 5.14 -21.51
N MET A 169 -8.27 6.16 -22.32
CA MET A 169 -8.67 6.23 -23.72
C MET A 169 -7.90 5.24 -24.62
N LEU A 170 -6.67 4.89 -24.27
CA LEU A 170 -5.96 3.77 -24.92
C LEU A 170 -6.65 2.44 -24.59
N VAL A 171 -6.90 2.18 -23.31
CA VAL A 171 -7.57 0.99 -22.82
C VAL A 171 -8.99 0.84 -23.38
N ARG A 172 -9.72 1.93 -23.59
CA ARG A 172 -11.06 1.94 -24.20
C ARG A 172 -11.13 1.23 -25.55
N ARG A 173 -10.06 1.32 -26.32
CA ARG A 173 -10.00 0.68 -27.66
C ARG A 173 -9.89 -0.84 -27.56
N GLU A 174 -9.41 -1.35 -26.44
CA GLU A 174 -9.19 -2.78 -26.19
C GLU A 174 -10.34 -3.44 -25.43
N LEU A 175 -11.25 -2.65 -24.82
CA LEU A 175 -12.33 -3.11 -23.95
C LEU A 175 -13.72 -2.72 -24.49
N PRO A 176 -14.17 -3.27 -25.62
CA PRO A 176 -15.49 -2.96 -26.17
C PRO A 176 -16.66 -3.42 -25.29
N GLU A 177 -16.40 -4.32 -24.33
CA GLU A 177 -17.36 -4.78 -23.33
C GLU A 177 -17.66 -3.72 -22.24
N VAL A 178 -16.79 -2.73 -22.02
CA VAL A 178 -17.02 -1.59 -21.14
C VAL A 178 -17.96 -0.60 -21.82
N ARG A 179 -19.18 -0.50 -21.33
CA ARG A 179 -20.26 0.27 -21.98
C ARG A 179 -20.17 1.77 -21.71
N HIS A 180 -19.70 2.15 -20.51
CA HIS A 180 -19.71 3.53 -20.06
C HIS A 180 -18.31 4.01 -19.68
N TRP A 181 -17.89 5.10 -20.32
CA TRP A 181 -16.64 5.78 -20.01
C TRP A 181 -16.97 7.14 -19.44
N ILE A 182 -16.54 7.40 -18.23
CA ILE A 182 -16.95 8.57 -17.44
C ILE A 182 -15.68 9.35 -17.08
N LYS A 183 -15.69 10.61 -17.43
CA LYS A 183 -14.66 11.59 -17.10
C LYS A 183 -14.97 12.24 -15.75
N ALA A 184 -14.02 12.31 -14.85
CA ALA A 184 -14.15 12.99 -13.55
C ALA A 184 -13.01 14.00 -13.35
N GLY A 185 -13.29 15.21 -12.93
CA GLY A 185 -12.30 16.27 -12.71
C GLY A 185 -11.53 16.66 -13.99
N GLY A 186 -10.41 17.39 -13.81
CA GLY A 186 -9.53 17.78 -14.91
C GLY A 186 -10.17 18.68 -15.98
N GLY A 187 -9.59 18.63 -17.18
CA GLY A 187 -10.05 19.41 -18.34
C GLY A 187 -11.29 18.85 -19.03
N THR A 188 -11.65 19.43 -20.17
CA THR A 188 -12.79 18.98 -20.98
C THR A 188 -12.37 17.80 -21.85
N ALA A 189 -13.13 16.70 -21.82
CA ALA A 189 -12.99 15.58 -22.75
C ALA A 189 -13.68 15.89 -24.08
N SER A 190 -13.03 15.53 -25.18
CA SER A 190 -13.55 15.74 -26.54
C SER A 190 -14.07 14.45 -27.19
N GLU A 191 -13.89 13.30 -26.55
CA GLU A 191 -14.21 11.99 -27.11
C GLU A 191 -15.70 11.72 -27.11
N ALA A 192 -16.21 11.27 -28.23
CA ALA A 192 -17.62 10.93 -28.39
C ALA A 192 -18.05 9.78 -27.47
N GLY A 193 -19.24 9.93 -26.85
CA GLY A 193 -19.81 8.92 -25.98
C GLY A 193 -19.18 8.85 -24.59
N VAL A 194 -18.39 9.85 -24.21
CA VAL A 194 -17.90 10.04 -22.84
C VAL A 194 -18.94 10.82 -22.03
N ILE A 195 -19.14 10.39 -20.81
CA ILE A 195 -20.04 11.06 -19.84
C ILE A 195 -19.16 11.92 -18.93
N ASP A 196 -19.49 13.18 -18.78
CA ASP A 196 -18.85 14.05 -17.78
C ASP A 196 -19.51 13.85 -16.42
N LEU A 197 -18.75 13.41 -15.42
CA LEU A 197 -19.25 13.14 -14.08
C LEU A 197 -19.79 14.41 -13.44
N ASP A 198 -19.01 15.49 -13.46
CA ASP A 198 -19.33 16.73 -12.76
C ASP A 198 -20.61 17.37 -13.29
N ALA A 199 -20.78 17.37 -14.63
CA ALA A 199 -22.00 17.83 -15.27
C ALA A 199 -23.17 16.83 -15.13
N GLY A 200 -22.87 15.53 -15.11
CA GLY A 200 -23.85 14.45 -15.04
C GLY A 200 -24.54 14.38 -13.69
N ILE A 201 -23.78 14.40 -12.60
CA ILE A 201 -24.28 14.19 -11.24
C ILE A 201 -25.22 15.32 -10.77
N SER A 202 -25.05 16.54 -11.27
CA SER A 202 -25.89 17.70 -10.89
C SER A 202 -27.37 17.53 -11.23
N ARG A 203 -27.73 16.54 -12.06
CA ARG A 203 -29.11 16.24 -12.47
C ARG A 203 -29.86 15.32 -11.50
N PHE A 204 -29.15 14.74 -10.53
CA PHE A 204 -29.69 13.74 -9.61
C PHE A 204 -29.83 14.33 -8.20
N GLN A 205 -30.76 13.77 -7.45
CA GLN A 205 -30.91 14.09 -6.03
C GLN A 205 -29.68 13.65 -5.23
N ASP A 206 -29.43 14.32 -4.13
CA ASP A 206 -28.29 14.12 -3.23
C ASP A 206 -28.67 13.52 -1.87
N ALA A 207 -29.96 13.32 -1.62
CA ALA A 207 -30.47 12.90 -0.31
C ALA A 207 -30.59 11.38 -0.16
N ALA A 208 -30.92 10.65 -1.24
CA ALA A 208 -31.18 9.21 -1.22
C ALA A 208 -30.82 8.53 -2.54
N LEU A 209 -30.60 7.22 -2.49
CA LEU A 209 -30.38 6.40 -3.68
C LEU A 209 -31.70 6.19 -4.45
N ASP A 210 -31.74 6.58 -5.73
CA ASP A 210 -32.89 6.36 -6.63
C ASP A 210 -33.17 4.86 -6.86
N SER A 211 -32.11 4.02 -6.73
CA SER A 211 -32.23 2.55 -6.85
C SER A 211 -33.02 1.91 -5.73
N GLY A 212 -33.17 2.57 -4.58
CA GLY A 212 -33.72 1.95 -3.37
C GLY A 212 -32.89 0.77 -2.84
N ARG A 213 -31.60 0.68 -3.19
CA ARG A 213 -30.73 -0.43 -2.82
C ARG A 213 -30.74 -0.69 -1.30
N VAL A 214 -30.98 -1.92 -0.93
CA VAL A 214 -30.77 -2.46 0.42
C VAL A 214 -29.45 -3.19 0.43
N PHE A 215 -28.57 -2.83 1.34
CA PHE A 215 -27.25 -3.39 1.45
C PHE A 215 -27.21 -4.61 2.35
N SER A 216 -26.33 -5.55 2.02
CA SER A 216 -25.88 -6.60 2.91
C SER A 216 -24.40 -6.43 3.20
N ARG A 217 -23.99 -6.64 4.46
CA ARG A 217 -22.56 -6.66 4.81
C ARG A 217 -21.74 -7.71 4.06
N HIS A 218 -22.39 -8.68 3.46
CA HIS A 218 -21.78 -9.75 2.66
C HIS A 218 -21.68 -9.41 1.17
N ASP A 219 -22.31 -8.31 0.72
CA ASP A 219 -22.15 -7.83 -0.65
C ASP A 219 -20.70 -7.40 -0.87
N THR A 220 -20.15 -7.75 -2.03
CA THR A 220 -18.84 -7.25 -2.45
C THR A 220 -18.95 -5.75 -2.69
N ALA A 221 -18.14 -4.97 -1.96
CA ALA A 221 -18.04 -3.52 -2.09
C ALA A 221 -16.97 -3.12 -3.09
N SER A 222 -15.80 -3.75 -3.00
CA SER A 222 -14.66 -3.39 -3.84
C SER A 222 -13.79 -4.58 -4.23
N MET A 223 -12.98 -4.36 -5.27
CA MET A 223 -11.93 -5.27 -5.75
C MET A 223 -10.61 -4.51 -5.83
N PHE A 224 -9.73 -4.69 -4.84
CA PHE A 224 -8.41 -4.09 -4.86
C PHE A 224 -7.39 -5.02 -5.49
N HIS A 225 -6.57 -4.50 -6.42
CA HIS A 225 -5.47 -5.28 -6.94
C HIS A 225 -4.29 -5.32 -5.97
N THR A 226 -3.69 -6.50 -5.81
CA THR A 226 -2.47 -6.65 -5.02
C THR A 226 -1.25 -6.49 -5.90
N GLY A 227 -0.16 -5.95 -5.35
CA GLY A 227 1.13 -5.87 -6.03
C GLY A 227 1.74 -7.27 -6.23
N GLY A 228 1.26 -8.02 -7.20
CA GLY A 228 1.92 -9.24 -7.65
C GLY A 228 3.21 -8.88 -8.38
N THR A 229 4.32 -9.50 -7.98
CA THR A 229 5.64 -9.27 -8.61
C THR A 229 5.82 -10.07 -9.89
N THR A 230 4.84 -10.90 -10.27
CA THR A 230 4.89 -11.79 -11.44
C THR A 230 3.51 -11.94 -12.06
N GLY A 231 3.33 -11.41 -13.27
CA GLY A 231 2.08 -11.53 -14.04
C GLY A 231 1.02 -10.46 -13.69
N THR A 232 -0.22 -10.70 -14.14
CA THR A 232 -1.35 -9.82 -13.85
C THR A 232 -1.63 -9.80 -12.35
N PRO A 233 -1.75 -8.60 -11.71
CA PRO A 233 -2.03 -8.50 -10.28
C PRO A 233 -3.32 -9.23 -9.90
N LYS A 234 -3.35 -9.80 -8.68
CA LYS A 234 -4.54 -10.47 -8.15
C LYS A 234 -5.58 -9.44 -7.71
N LEU A 235 -6.86 -9.78 -7.81
CA LEU A 235 -7.96 -8.95 -7.33
C LEU A 235 -8.52 -9.53 -6.02
N ALA A 236 -8.33 -8.80 -4.92
CA ALA A 236 -8.85 -9.13 -3.59
C ALA A 236 -10.28 -8.60 -3.45
N LEU A 237 -11.21 -9.46 -3.04
CA LEU A 237 -12.62 -9.12 -2.86
C LEU A 237 -12.87 -8.63 -1.44
N HIS A 238 -13.25 -7.37 -1.28
CA HIS A 238 -13.72 -6.84 0.00
C HIS A 238 -15.24 -6.77 0.03
N THR A 239 -15.83 -7.19 1.13
CA THR A 239 -17.25 -6.97 1.37
C THR A 239 -17.46 -5.63 2.09
N HIS A 240 -18.69 -5.08 2.01
CA HIS A 240 -19.04 -3.92 2.82
C HIS A 240 -18.76 -4.15 4.31
N GLY A 241 -19.03 -5.35 4.81
CA GLY A 241 -18.75 -5.73 6.20
C GLY A 241 -17.27 -5.69 6.56
N ASN A 242 -16.37 -6.10 5.64
CA ASN A 242 -14.92 -6.01 5.86
C ASN A 242 -14.49 -4.54 6.03
N GLU A 243 -14.91 -3.68 5.13
CA GLU A 243 -14.50 -2.26 5.11
C GLU A 243 -15.09 -1.47 6.27
N VAL A 244 -16.37 -1.70 6.59
CA VAL A 244 -17.04 -1.08 7.74
C VAL A 244 -16.38 -1.52 9.05
N ALA A 245 -16.11 -2.83 9.23
CA ALA A 245 -15.46 -3.34 10.43
C ALA A 245 -14.05 -2.75 10.59
N MET A 246 -13.26 -2.74 9.51
CA MET A 246 -11.90 -2.17 9.52
C MET A 246 -11.93 -0.68 9.86
N ALA A 247 -12.75 0.12 9.17
CA ALA A 247 -12.81 1.56 9.40
C ALA A 247 -13.26 1.89 10.82
N TRP A 248 -14.27 1.19 11.33
CA TRP A 248 -14.79 1.40 12.69
C TRP A 248 -13.79 0.98 13.77
N VAL A 249 -13.25 -0.24 13.68
CA VAL A 249 -12.28 -0.76 14.66
C VAL A 249 -11.04 0.11 14.69
N SER A 250 -10.52 0.48 13.52
CA SER A 250 -9.32 1.33 13.43
C SER A 250 -9.56 2.70 14.05
N ALA A 251 -10.71 3.34 13.74
CA ALA A 251 -11.05 4.63 14.34
C ALA A 251 -11.17 4.57 15.86
N MET A 252 -11.70 3.45 16.41
CA MET A 252 -11.81 3.23 17.85
C MET A 252 -10.44 3.00 18.50
N GLN A 253 -9.62 2.12 17.94
CA GLN A 253 -8.34 1.70 18.55
C GLN A 253 -7.26 2.78 18.45
N ILE A 254 -7.25 3.58 17.36
CA ILE A 254 -6.37 4.74 17.18
C ILE A 254 -6.93 5.98 17.91
N ASP A 255 -8.17 5.91 18.38
CA ASP A 255 -8.91 7.00 19.03
C ASP A 255 -9.05 8.25 18.15
N VAL A 256 -9.52 8.06 16.91
CA VAL A 256 -9.83 9.16 16.00
C VAL A 256 -10.99 10.00 16.57
N GLN A 257 -10.81 11.32 16.63
CA GLN A 257 -11.82 12.25 17.11
C GLN A 257 -12.50 13.00 15.95
N PRO A 258 -13.74 13.48 16.12
CA PRO A 258 -14.44 14.25 15.09
C PRO A 258 -13.75 15.57 14.71
N ASP A 259 -12.94 16.12 15.61
CA ASP A 259 -12.17 17.35 15.40
C ASP A 259 -10.75 17.10 14.87
N ASP A 260 -10.40 15.84 14.60
CA ASP A 260 -9.10 15.53 13.99
C ASP A 260 -9.06 15.96 12.53
N VAL A 261 -7.90 16.47 12.12
CA VAL A 261 -7.55 16.77 10.75
C VAL A 261 -6.44 15.83 10.32
N ARG A 262 -6.73 14.94 9.39
CA ARG A 262 -5.80 13.92 8.92
C ARG A 262 -5.38 14.16 7.48
N VAL A 263 -4.24 13.62 7.08
CA VAL A 263 -3.68 13.83 5.75
C VAL A 263 -3.78 12.54 4.93
N CYS A 264 -4.19 12.66 3.67
CA CYS A 264 -4.09 11.61 2.67
C CYS A 264 -3.24 12.08 1.48
N GLY A 265 -2.06 11.48 1.34
CA GLY A 265 -1.18 11.65 0.17
C GLY A 265 -0.81 10.30 -0.47
N VAL A 266 -1.42 9.21 0.00
CA VAL A 266 -1.24 7.86 -0.54
C VAL A 266 -2.26 7.63 -1.67
N PRO A 267 -1.88 6.93 -2.76
CA PRO A 267 -2.75 6.74 -3.93
C PRO A 267 -4.11 6.10 -3.63
N MET A 268 -5.14 6.54 -4.37
CA MET A 268 -6.55 6.10 -4.25
C MET A 268 -6.84 4.72 -4.85
N PHE A 269 -5.87 4.02 -5.37
CA PHE A 269 -5.99 2.61 -5.77
C PHE A 269 -5.44 1.63 -4.74
N HIS A 270 -4.98 2.13 -3.58
CA HIS A 270 -4.43 1.32 -2.49
C HIS A 270 -5.30 1.42 -1.24
N VAL A 271 -5.51 0.29 -0.56
CA VAL A 271 -6.33 0.21 0.66
C VAL A 271 -5.92 1.20 1.74
N THR A 272 -4.63 1.52 1.87
CA THR A 272 -4.15 2.53 2.84
C THR A 272 -4.70 3.92 2.51
N GLY A 273 -4.67 4.33 1.25
CA GLY A 273 -5.22 5.64 0.83
C GLY A 273 -6.74 5.70 1.00
N VAL A 274 -7.43 4.70 0.45
CA VAL A 274 -8.89 4.67 0.42
C VAL A 274 -9.48 4.43 1.81
N LEU A 275 -9.05 3.38 2.48
CA LEU A 275 -9.70 2.91 3.70
C LEU A 275 -9.12 3.54 4.96
N THR A 276 -7.79 3.49 5.14
CA THR A 276 -7.17 3.98 6.37
C THR A 276 -7.07 5.51 6.41
N ASN A 277 -6.69 6.15 5.28
CA ASN A 277 -6.48 7.59 5.28
C ASN A 277 -7.74 8.39 4.92
N CYS A 278 -8.76 7.77 4.31
CA CYS A 278 -10.02 8.43 3.96
C CYS A 278 -11.22 7.86 4.70
N LEU A 279 -11.63 6.60 4.49
CA LEU A 279 -12.86 6.05 5.08
C LEU A 279 -12.85 6.11 6.61
N MET A 280 -11.77 5.68 7.24
CA MET A 280 -11.65 5.62 8.70
C MET A 280 -11.88 7.00 9.38
N PRO A 281 -11.18 8.09 9.00
CA PRO A 281 -11.44 9.40 9.59
C PRO A 281 -12.81 9.98 9.20
N LEU A 282 -13.22 9.86 7.93
CA LEU A 282 -14.52 10.36 7.46
C LEU A 282 -15.68 9.68 8.19
N ALA A 283 -15.62 8.37 8.41
CA ALA A 283 -16.63 7.64 9.17
C ALA A 283 -16.81 8.14 10.60
N ARG A 284 -15.72 8.66 11.20
CA ARG A 284 -15.75 9.24 12.54
C ARG A 284 -16.26 10.68 12.58
N GLY A 285 -16.33 11.34 11.42
CA GLY A 285 -16.68 12.76 11.28
C GLY A 285 -15.48 13.70 11.33
N ALA A 286 -14.27 13.15 11.25
CA ALA A 286 -13.02 13.90 11.10
C ALA A 286 -12.82 14.39 9.67
N SER A 287 -11.96 15.38 9.47
CA SER A 287 -11.61 15.88 8.15
C SER A 287 -10.34 15.25 7.59
N VAL A 288 -10.24 15.26 6.25
CA VAL A 288 -9.08 14.75 5.51
C VAL A 288 -8.55 15.84 4.57
N VAL A 289 -7.27 16.16 4.70
CA VAL A 289 -6.54 16.99 3.74
C VAL A 289 -6.01 16.08 2.63
N LEU A 290 -6.57 16.19 1.44
CA LEU A 290 -6.09 15.51 0.24
C LEU A 290 -4.95 16.33 -0.35
N LEU A 291 -3.76 15.72 -0.40
CA LEU A 291 -2.51 16.38 -0.82
C LEU A 291 -2.35 16.34 -2.34
N THR A 292 -2.79 17.35 -3.05
CA THR A 292 -2.73 17.46 -4.53
C THR A 292 -3.11 16.16 -5.27
N SER A 293 -3.24 16.19 -6.58
CA SER A 293 -3.50 14.98 -7.38
C SER A 293 -2.38 13.94 -7.33
N SER A 294 -1.15 14.38 -7.11
CA SER A 294 0.05 13.52 -7.01
C SER A 294 0.35 13.04 -5.59
N GLY A 295 -0.34 13.58 -4.57
CA GLY A 295 -0.12 13.20 -3.18
C GLY A 295 1.31 13.47 -2.71
N TRP A 296 1.89 12.53 -1.96
CA TRP A 296 3.27 12.62 -1.47
C TRP A 296 4.35 12.66 -2.55
N ARG A 297 4.00 12.44 -3.82
CA ARG A 297 4.94 12.53 -4.95
C ARG A 297 5.10 13.95 -5.48
N ASP A 298 4.24 14.86 -5.06
CA ASP A 298 4.33 16.26 -5.46
C ASP A 298 5.46 16.97 -4.70
N PRO A 299 6.49 17.50 -5.39
CA PRO A 299 7.57 18.19 -4.73
C PRO A 299 7.13 19.44 -3.95
N SER A 300 6.03 20.11 -4.36
CA SER A 300 5.50 21.27 -3.64
C SER A 300 4.90 20.86 -2.29
N VAL A 301 4.28 19.70 -2.21
CA VAL A 301 3.76 19.13 -0.95
C VAL A 301 4.92 18.85 0.02
N ILE A 302 5.99 18.24 -0.48
CA ILE A 302 7.14 17.92 0.38
C ILE A 302 7.81 19.20 0.89
N ARG A 303 8.07 20.18 0.02
CA ARG A 303 8.71 21.46 0.43
C ARG A 303 7.90 22.22 1.47
N ASN A 304 6.57 22.18 1.37
CA ASN A 304 5.65 22.93 2.21
C ASN A 304 4.98 22.04 3.29
N LEU A 305 5.58 20.91 3.63
CA LEU A 305 4.97 19.94 4.56
C LEU A 305 4.53 20.60 5.88
N TRP A 306 5.39 21.37 6.48
CA TRP A 306 5.09 21.97 7.79
C TRP A 306 4.12 23.14 7.69
N GLN A 307 4.13 23.89 6.58
CA GLN A 307 3.13 24.91 6.27
C GLN A 307 1.75 24.29 6.02
N ILE A 308 1.68 23.09 5.46
CA ILE A 308 0.44 22.34 5.32
C ILE A 308 -0.09 21.94 6.72
N VAL A 309 0.79 21.49 7.60
CA VAL A 309 0.41 21.13 8.99
C VAL A 309 -0.15 22.36 9.71
N ASP A 310 0.52 23.48 9.63
CA ASP A 310 0.11 24.76 10.23
C ASP A 310 -1.23 25.24 9.65
N HIS A 311 -1.29 25.38 8.31
CA HIS A 311 -2.45 25.98 7.61
C HIS A 311 -3.77 25.26 7.89
N PHE A 312 -3.75 23.93 7.93
CA PHE A 312 -4.94 23.10 8.16
C PHE A 312 -5.11 22.65 9.62
N GLY A 313 -4.17 22.94 10.50
CA GLY A 313 -4.18 22.43 11.87
C GLY A 313 -4.12 20.90 11.91
N VAL A 314 -3.27 20.28 11.09
CA VAL A 314 -3.18 18.83 10.96
C VAL A 314 -2.86 18.17 12.29
N THR A 315 -3.70 17.21 12.73
CA THR A 315 -3.53 16.50 13.99
C THR A 315 -2.80 15.17 13.82
N ALA A 316 -2.87 14.57 12.62
CA ALA A 316 -2.15 13.32 12.33
C ALA A 316 -1.71 13.22 10.87
N LEU A 317 -0.43 12.86 10.66
CA LEU A 317 0.15 12.58 9.34
C LEU A 317 0.08 11.09 9.02
N GLY A 318 -0.44 10.75 7.83
CA GLY A 318 -0.37 9.41 7.25
C GLY A 318 0.77 9.33 6.21
N MET A 319 1.84 8.63 6.53
CA MET A 319 3.07 8.62 5.73
C MET A 319 3.53 7.21 5.36
N VAL A 320 4.48 7.15 4.44
CA VAL A 320 5.28 5.96 4.14
C VAL A 320 6.74 6.25 4.52
N PRO A 321 7.61 5.24 4.73
CA PRO A 321 8.97 5.45 5.24
C PRO A 321 9.79 6.48 4.44
N SER A 322 9.65 6.51 3.12
CA SER A 322 10.36 7.48 2.29
C SER A 322 9.92 8.92 2.55
N VAL A 323 8.64 9.14 2.86
CA VAL A 323 8.11 10.47 3.20
C VAL A 323 8.62 10.91 4.58
N VAL A 324 8.69 9.99 5.56
CA VAL A 324 9.30 10.28 6.87
C VAL A 324 10.75 10.71 6.71
N ASN A 325 11.53 9.99 5.89
CA ASN A 325 12.92 10.36 5.58
C ASN A 325 13.01 11.74 4.92
N MET A 326 12.14 12.09 3.99
CA MET A 326 12.11 13.42 3.38
C MET A 326 11.76 14.50 4.40
N ALA A 327 10.75 14.26 5.25
CA ALA A 327 10.32 15.18 6.29
C ALA A 327 11.44 15.55 7.28
N LEU A 328 12.36 14.61 7.56
CA LEU A 328 13.51 14.86 8.41
C LEU A 328 14.45 15.93 7.83
N ASN A 329 14.51 16.08 6.51
CA ASN A 329 15.39 17.03 5.82
C ASN A 329 14.72 18.38 5.54
N ILE A 330 13.40 18.55 5.78
CA ILE A 330 12.69 19.81 5.59
C ILE A 330 12.71 20.61 6.90
N PRO A 331 13.27 21.83 6.94
CA PRO A 331 13.19 22.68 8.13
C PRO A 331 11.74 23.00 8.50
N ILE A 332 11.41 22.99 9.79
CA ILE A 332 10.07 23.40 10.26
C ILE A 332 9.87 24.92 10.01
N GLY A 333 10.94 25.70 10.18
CA GLY A 333 10.87 27.15 10.00
C GLY A 333 9.96 27.80 11.04
N ASP A 334 9.13 28.74 10.56
CA ASP A 334 8.18 29.49 11.40
C ASP A 334 6.79 28.81 11.49
N ALA A 335 6.61 27.61 10.93
CA ALA A 335 5.34 26.90 10.93
C ALA A 335 4.97 26.43 12.35
N ASP A 336 3.74 26.69 12.78
CA ASP A 336 3.19 26.16 14.02
C ASP A 336 2.68 24.73 13.84
N ILE A 337 3.45 23.76 14.30
CA ILE A 337 3.08 22.34 14.25
C ILE A 337 2.52 21.82 15.55
N SER A 338 2.12 22.68 16.48
CA SER A 338 1.60 22.29 17.82
C SER A 338 0.29 21.47 17.75
N SER A 339 -0.44 21.57 16.63
CA SER A 339 -1.62 20.74 16.34
C SER A 339 -1.29 19.26 16.12
N LEU A 340 -0.04 18.95 15.68
CA LEU A 340 0.37 17.60 15.32
C LEU A 340 0.55 16.71 16.55
N LYS A 341 -0.40 15.80 16.78
CA LYS A 341 -0.42 14.87 17.93
C LYS A 341 0.26 13.54 17.63
N ALA A 342 0.19 13.11 16.36
CA ALA A 342 0.68 11.80 15.96
C ALA A 342 1.08 11.76 14.47
N ALA A 343 1.87 10.77 14.13
CA ALA A 343 2.08 10.33 12.75
C ALA A 343 1.85 8.82 12.67
N SER A 344 1.40 8.33 11.54
CA SER A 344 1.36 6.90 11.24
C SER A 344 2.27 6.61 10.04
N CYS A 345 2.97 5.48 10.12
CA CYS A 345 3.80 4.99 9.04
C CYS A 345 3.44 3.53 8.74
N GLY A 346 3.30 3.20 7.47
CA GLY A 346 2.92 1.86 7.07
C GLY A 346 3.34 1.54 5.64
N THR A 347 2.78 0.47 5.08
CA THR A 347 3.10 -0.11 3.77
C THR A 347 4.48 -0.77 3.66
N ALA A 348 5.46 -0.34 4.43
CA ALA A 348 6.80 -0.93 4.54
C ALA A 348 7.34 -0.67 5.96
N PRO A 349 8.34 -1.45 6.42
CA PRO A 349 8.96 -1.25 7.72
C PRO A 349 9.60 0.13 7.84
N LEU A 350 9.45 0.77 9.01
CA LEU A 350 10.13 2.01 9.35
C LEU A 350 11.37 1.70 10.19
N SER A 351 12.52 2.26 9.82
CA SER A 351 13.73 2.13 10.64
C SER A 351 13.54 2.79 12.01
N VAL A 352 13.98 2.11 13.06
CA VAL A 352 13.92 2.62 14.45
C VAL A 352 14.60 3.99 14.55
N ALA A 353 15.80 4.13 13.96
CA ALA A 353 16.54 5.40 13.97
C ALA A 353 15.78 6.56 13.29
N VAL A 354 15.04 6.25 12.21
CA VAL A 354 14.23 7.24 11.48
C VAL A 354 13.00 7.64 12.31
N ALA A 355 12.37 6.68 12.98
CA ALA A 355 11.24 6.95 13.87
C ALA A 355 11.66 7.87 15.03
N GLU A 356 12.74 7.54 15.72
CA GLU A 356 13.29 8.34 16.83
C GLU A 356 13.66 9.75 16.39
N ALA A 357 14.34 9.89 15.24
CA ALA A 357 14.71 11.19 14.68
C ALA A 357 13.49 12.06 14.34
N PHE A 358 12.41 11.44 13.81
CA PHE A 358 11.16 12.13 13.50
C PHE A 358 10.50 12.67 14.78
N GLU A 359 10.41 11.85 15.82
CA GLU A 359 9.83 12.24 17.11
C GLU A 359 10.64 13.33 17.80
N GLN A 360 11.96 13.22 17.77
CA GLN A 360 12.84 14.26 18.30
C GLN A 360 12.64 15.60 17.58
N LYS A 361 12.44 15.56 16.25
CA LYS A 361 12.26 16.76 15.43
C LYS A 361 10.90 17.42 15.64
N THR A 362 9.83 16.63 15.73
CA THR A 362 8.44 17.14 15.68
C THR A 362 7.76 17.17 17.04
N GLY A 363 8.22 16.41 18.00
CA GLY A 363 7.52 16.17 19.28
C GLY A 363 6.30 15.24 19.14
N ALA A 364 5.92 14.84 17.93
CA ALA A 364 4.78 13.98 17.66
C ALA A 364 5.21 12.51 17.62
N GLN A 365 4.47 11.63 18.28
CA GLN A 365 4.73 10.19 18.23
C GLN A 365 4.41 9.60 16.86
N ILE A 366 5.26 8.70 16.37
CA ILE A 366 5.02 7.94 15.14
C ILE A 366 4.62 6.50 15.46
N PHE A 367 3.52 6.04 14.86
CA PHE A 367 2.97 4.71 15.06
C PHE A 367 3.14 3.89 13.78
N GLU A 368 3.87 2.79 13.90
CA GLU A 368 3.95 1.82 12.81
C GLU A 368 2.66 1.01 12.76
N GLY A 369 2.06 0.93 11.57
CA GLY A 369 0.88 0.13 11.31
C GLY A 369 1.20 -1.00 10.33
N TYR A 370 0.82 -2.22 10.67
CA TYR A 370 0.88 -3.38 9.79
C TYR A 370 -0.48 -3.66 9.18
N GLY A 371 -0.46 -3.95 7.90
CA GLY A 371 -1.64 -4.35 7.18
C GLY A 371 -1.34 -4.86 5.79
N LEU A 372 -2.36 -5.40 5.16
CA LEU A 372 -2.30 -6.01 3.84
C LEU A 372 -3.64 -5.80 3.14
N THR A 373 -3.64 -5.87 1.83
CA THR A 373 -4.88 -5.75 1.03
C THR A 373 -5.89 -6.81 1.46
N GLU A 374 -5.44 -8.01 1.68
CA GLU A 374 -6.23 -9.17 2.12
C GLU A 374 -6.78 -9.02 3.56
N GLY A 375 -6.21 -8.12 4.35
CA GLY A 375 -6.70 -7.72 5.68
C GLY A 375 -7.52 -6.43 5.67
N THR A 376 -7.96 -5.99 4.51
CA THR A 376 -8.75 -4.76 4.32
C THR A 376 -8.06 -3.55 4.97
N ALA A 377 -6.78 -3.37 4.74
CA ALA A 377 -5.82 -2.39 5.19
C ALA A 377 -5.13 -2.72 6.52
N LEU A 378 -5.67 -2.34 7.69
CA LEU A 378 -4.94 -2.39 8.95
C LEU A 378 -5.24 -3.66 9.75
N SER A 379 -4.20 -4.34 10.24
CA SER A 379 -4.29 -5.58 11.02
C SER A 379 -3.64 -5.48 12.41
N ALA A 380 -2.64 -4.61 12.58
CA ALA A 380 -2.01 -4.35 13.87
C ALA A 380 -1.46 -2.94 13.95
N THR A 381 -1.37 -2.39 15.16
CA THR A 381 -0.72 -1.10 15.43
C THR A 381 -0.26 -1.02 16.89
N ASN A 382 0.76 -0.20 17.15
CA ASN A 382 1.16 0.09 18.52
C ASN A 382 0.05 0.82 19.29
N PRO A 383 -0.13 0.53 20.60
CA PRO A 383 -1.18 1.13 21.42
C PRO A 383 -0.93 2.64 21.61
N ARG A 384 -1.99 3.44 21.44
CA ARG A 384 -1.89 4.90 21.57
C ARG A 384 -1.63 5.36 23.03
N TYR A 385 -2.13 4.62 23.99
CA TYR A 385 -2.09 4.99 25.41
C TYR A 385 -1.21 4.08 26.25
N GLY A 386 -0.59 3.06 25.64
CA GLY A 386 0.29 2.10 26.30
C GLY A 386 1.75 2.26 25.94
N GLU A 387 2.53 1.25 26.28
CA GLU A 387 3.92 1.14 25.87
C GLU A 387 3.99 0.96 24.36
N ARG A 388 4.66 1.88 23.68
CA ARG A 388 4.91 1.76 22.25
C ARG A 388 6.29 1.15 22.02
N ARG A 389 6.33 0.02 21.35
CA ARG A 389 7.57 -0.71 21.02
C ARG A 389 7.95 -0.44 19.56
N ILE A 390 8.87 0.50 19.34
CA ILE A 390 9.35 0.86 18.01
C ILE A 390 10.04 -0.35 17.36
N GLY A 391 9.69 -0.63 16.09
CA GLY A 391 10.14 -1.83 15.36
C GLY A 391 9.18 -3.02 15.48
N SER A 392 8.26 -3.00 16.46
CA SER A 392 7.12 -3.90 16.53
C SER A 392 5.96 -3.34 15.71
N ILE A 393 5.18 -4.21 15.08
CA ILE A 393 3.91 -3.83 14.45
C ILE A 393 2.78 -3.65 15.48
N GLY A 394 3.06 -3.82 16.77
CA GLY A 394 2.14 -3.58 17.87
C GLY A 394 1.20 -4.74 18.17
N LEU A 395 0.00 -4.38 18.65
CA LEU A 395 -1.06 -5.28 19.04
C LEU A 395 -2.06 -5.48 17.90
N PRO A 396 -2.76 -6.64 17.83
CA PRO A 396 -3.81 -6.88 16.85
C PRO A 396 -4.93 -5.83 16.92
N MET A 397 -5.60 -5.59 15.81
CA MET A 397 -6.85 -4.84 15.80
C MET A 397 -7.93 -5.63 16.55
N ALA A 398 -8.81 -4.92 17.28
CA ALA A 398 -9.90 -5.56 17.99
C ALA A 398 -10.80 -6.36 17.02
N TYR A 399 -11.35 -7.47 17.51
CA TYR A 399 -12.13 -8.47 16.75
C TYR A 399 -11.36 -9.21 15.65
N GLN A 400 -10.06 -8.91 15.47
CA GLN A 400 -9.18 -9.70 14.64
C GLN A 400 -8.29 -10.59 15.50
N GLU A 401 -8.31 -11.87 15.21
CA GLU A 401 -7.37 -12.81 15.78
C GLU A 401 -6.07 -12.82 14.95
N MET A 402 -4.95 -12.83 15.62
CA MET A 402 -3.62 -12.87 15.03
C MET A 402 -2.73 -13.79 15.86
N LYS A 403 -1.98 -14.68 15.20
CA LYS A 403 -1.03 -15.58 15.87
C LYS A 403 0.12 -15.96 14.95
N VAL A 404 1.15 -16.56 15.56
CA VAL A 404 2.32 -17.09 14.85
C VAL A 404 2.29 -18.60 14.92
N VAL A 405 2.50 -19.28 13.79
CA VAL A 405 2.36 -20.74 13.70
C VAL A 405 3.53 -21.41 12.99
N LYS A 406 3.78 -22.67 13.36
CA LYS A 406 4.51 -23.60 12.51
C LYS A 406 3.53 -24.30 11.60
N ALA A 407 3.79 -24.26 10.30
CA ALA A 407 2.98 -24.93 9.31
C ALA A 407 3.83 -25.78 8.37
N ALA A 408 3.29 -26.91 7.95
CA ALA A 408 3.89 -27.79 6.95
C ALA A 408 2.81 -28.40 6.07
N SER A 409 3.11 -28.57 4.78
CA SER A 409 2.20 -29.22 3.82
C SER A 409 0.79 -28.58 3.77
N GLY A 410 0.70 -27.25 3.97
CA GLY A 410 -0.57 -26.51 3.94
C GLY A 410 -1.40 -26.60 5.24
N HIS A 411 -0.85 -27.15 6.33
CA HIS A 411 -1.55 -27.34 7.60
C HIS A 411 -0.79 -26.69 8.76
N ILE A 412 -1.51 -26.08 9.71
CA ILE A 412 -0.93 -25.62 10.97
C ILE A 412 -0.59 -26.84 11.82
N GLN A 413 0.67 -26.97 12.20
CA GLN A 413 1.14 -28.04 13.08
C GLN A 413 0.95 -27.68 14.56
N ARG A 414 1.27 -26.44 14.90
CA ARG A 414 1.09 -25.87 16.25
C ARG A 414 1.23 -24.35 16.24
N ASP A 415 0.78 -23.74 17.29
CA ASP A 415 1.12 -22.34 17.57
C ASP A 415 2.57 -22.23 18.05
N CYS A 416 3.22 -21.11 17.77
CA CYS A 416 4.58 -20.82 18.25
C CYS A 416 4.53 -20.32 19.69
N GLU A 417 5.58 -20.65 20.46
CA GLU A 417 5.80 -20.06 21.78
C GLU A 417 6.20 -18.57 21.66
N PRO A 418 5.99 -17.75 22.71
CA PRO A 418 6.48 -16.37 22.72
C PRO A 418 7.96 -16.28 22.37
N GLY A 419 8.32 -15.38 21.46
CA GLY A 419 9.66 -15.22 20.92
C GLY A 419 10.07 -16.24 19.84
N GLU A 420 9.25 -17.27 19.59
CA GLU A 420 9.54 -18.26 18.55
C GLU A 420 9.09 -17.75 17.17
N PRO A 421 9.99 -17.65 16.16
CA PRO A 421 9.63 -17.21 14.82
C PRO A 421 8.76 -18.25 14.09
N GLY A 422 7.78 -17.77 13.32
CA GLY A 422 6.91 -18.62 12.49
C GLY A 422 6.16 -17.78 11.45
N ILE A 423 5.13 -18.39 10.85
CA ILE A 423 4.25 -17.73 9.89
C ILE A 423 3.19 -16.93 10.65
N VAL A 424 3.03 -15.66 10.31
CA VAL A 424 1.94 -14.83 10.85
C VAL A 424 0.66 -15.19 10.12
N VAL A 425 -0.39 -15.52 10.89
CA VAL A 425 -1.71 -15.82 10.36
C VAL A 425 -2.77 -14.95 11.04
N VAL A 426 -3.79 -14.58 10.28
CA VAL A 426 -4.87 -13.68 10.74
C VAL A 426 -6.25 -14.26 10.42
N ARG A 427 -7.23 -13.90 11.26
CA ARG A 427 -8.63 -14.25 11.07
C ARG A 427 -9.51 -13.16 11.69
N GLY A 428 -10.58 -12.76 11.04
CA GLY A 428 -11.45 -11.73 11.59
C GLY A 428 -12.41 -11.11 10.58
N PRO A 429 -13.26 -10.19 11.03
CA PRO A 429 -14.28 -9.55 10.20
C PRO A 429 -13.71 -8.65 9.10
N ASN A 430 -12.48 -8.19 9.24
CA ASN A 430 -11.77 -7.39 8.26
C ASN A 430 -10.98 -8.22 7.23
N ILE A 431 -10.94 -9.56 7.37
CA ILE A 431 -10.23 -10.40 6.41
C ILE A 431 -11.12 -10.61 5.18
N PHE A 432 -10.56 -10.41 4.01
CA PHE A 432 -11.24 -10.43 2.72
C PHE A 432 -11.95 -11.76 2.42
N ALA A 433 -12.87 -11.73 1.44
CA ALA A 433 -13.59 -12.92 1.05
C ALA A 433 -12.76 -13.91 0.19
N GLY A 434 -11.58 -13.50 -0.24
CA GLY A 434 -10.69 -14.23 -1.12
C GLY A 434 -10.36 -13.44 -2.39
N TYR A 435 -9.55 -14.04 -3.27
CA TYR A 435 -9.28 -13.47 -4.58
C TYR A 435 -10.38 -13.86 -5.58
N LEU A 436 -10.61 -12.99 -6.55
CA LEU A 436 -11.58 -13.19 -7.62
C LEU A 436 -11.32 -14.49 -8.40
N ASN A 437 -10.05 -14.83 -8.68
CA ASN A 437 -9.69 -16.10 -9.28
C ASN A 437 -9.61 -17.20 -8.21
N PRO A 438 -10.50 -18.24 -8.23
CA PRO A 438 -10.53 -19.31 -7.23
C PRO A 438 -9.21 -20.10 -7.09
N GLU A 439 -8.45 -20.23 -8.18
CA GLU A 439 -7.16 -20.95 -8.15
C GLU A 439 -6.16 -20.28 -7.21
N GLN A 440 -6.25 -18.98 -7.06
CA GLN A 440 -5.38 -18.20 -6.18
C GLN A 440 -5.72 -18.37 -4.68
N ASN A 441 -6.87 -18.99 -4.39
CA ASN A 441 -7.35 -19.22 -3.02
C ASN A 441 -6.92 -20.58 -2.45
N LYS A 442 -6.41 -21.51 -3.28
CA LYS A 442 -6.15 -22.91 -2.87
C LYS A 442 -5.10 -23.08 -1.77
N SER A 443 -4.16 -22.15 -1.65
CA SER A 443 -3.01 -22.28 -0.72
C SER A 443 -2.86 -21.15 0.29
N ILE A 444 -3.85 -20.26 0.36
CA ILE A 444 -3.78 -19.08 1.22
C ILE A 444 -4.53 -19.24 2.55
N TRP A 445 -5.30 -20.31 2.70
CA TRP A 445 -6.09 -20.58 3.89
C TRP A 445 -5.62 -21.84 4.60
N PHE A 446 -5.49 -21.74 5.91
CA PHE A 446 -5.38 -22.87 6.81
C PHE A 446 -6.74 -23.22 7.40
N GLU A 447 -6.82 -24.37 8.07
CA GLU A 447 -8.03 -24.83 8.76
C GLU A 447 -8.54 -23.77 9.75
N GLY A 448 -9.86 -23.70 9.91
CA GLY A 448 -10.53 -22.76 10.81
C GLY A 448 -10.54 -21.31 10.30
N GLY A 449 -10.31 -21.10 8.99
CA GLY A 449 -10.40 -19.78 8.36
C GLY A 449 -9.22 -18.85 8.65
N TRP A 450 -8.05 -19.41 8.97
CA TRP A 450 -6.83 -18.64 9.15
C TRP A 450 -6.21 -18.29 7.80
N PHE A 451 -6.06 -17.00 7.53
CA PHE A 451 -5.38 -16.50 6.34
C PHE A 451 -3.86 -16.51 6.55
N ASN A 452 -3.13 -17.11 5.60
CA ASN A 452 -1.67 -17.09 5.57
C ASN A 452 -1.18 -15.78 4.94
N THR A 453 -0.62 -14.90 5.74
CA THR A 453 -0.13 -13.59 5.27
C THR A 453 1.12 -13.68 4.39
N GLY A 454 1.85 -14.79 4.48
CA GLY A 454 3.18 -14.95 3.89
C GLY A 454 4.27 -14.15 4.60
N ASP A 455 3.95 -13.46 5.68
CA ASP A 455 4.90 -12.75 6.51
C ASP A 455 5.38 -13.65 7.65
N LEU A 456 6.65 -13.51 8.01
CA LEU A 456 7.27 -14.19 9.14
C LEU A 456 7.43 -13.25 10.31
N GLY A 457 7.31 -13.79 11.52
CA GLY A 457 7.44 -12.99 12.73
C GLY A 457 7.36 -13.84 13.98
N TYR A 458 7.33 -13.18 15.12
CA TYR A 458 7.09 -13.76 16.42
C TYR A 458 6.17 -12.85 17.23
N VAL A 459 5.56 -13.37 18.27
CA VAL A 459 4.81 -12.63 19.28
C VAL A 459 5.61 -12.68 20.57
N ASP A 460 5.70 -11.57 21.30
CA ASP A 460 6.33 -11.55 22.62
C ASP A 460 5.33 -11.90 23.74
N GLU A 461 5.82 -11.95 24.99
CA GLU A 461 5.02 -12.31 26.17
C GLU A 461 3.86 -11.33 26.46
N ASP A 462 3.99 -10.07 26.02
CA ASP A 462 2.97 -9.04 26.18
C ASP A 462 1.99 -8.95 25.00
N GLY A 463 2.19 -9.79 23.96
CA GLY A 463 1.31 -9.90 22.80
C GLY A 463 1.63 -8.94 21.66
N TYR A 464 2.80 -8.28 21.68
CA TYR A 464 3.27 -7.48 20.55
C TYR A 464 3.84 -8.39 19.47
N PHE A 465 3.48 -8.09 18.21
CA PHE A 465 3.98 -8.81 17.05
C PHE A 465 5.19 -8.11 16.45
N TRP A 466 6.17 -8.91 16.07
CA TRP A 466 7.43 -8.49 15.46
C TRP A 466 7.60 -9.23 14.14
N LEU A 467 7.67 -8.49 13.04
CA LEU A 467 7.93 -9.11 11.73
C LEU A 467 9.43 -9.31 11.54
N THR A 468 9.79 -10.47 11.00
CA THR A 468 11.17 -10.84 10.64
C THR A 468 11.38 -10.95 9.13
N GLY A 469 10.41 -10.51 8.33
CA GLY A 469 10.49 -10.47 6.88
C GLY A 469 9.39 -11.25 6.19
N ARG A 470 9.56 -11.49 4.89
CA ARG A 470 8.67 -12.36 4.11
C ARG A 470 9.35 -13.68 3.82
N ALA A 471 8.61 -14.77 3.90
CA ALA A 471 9.13 -16.10 3.61
C ALA A 471 9.86 -16.16 2.26
N LYS A 472 9.32 -15.49 1.24
CA LYS A 472 9.91 -15.43 -0.12
C LYS A 472 11.10 -14.47 -0.28
N ASP A 473 11.33 -13.58 0.67
CA ASP A 473 12.40 -12.57 0.60
C ASP A 473 13.61 -12.94 1.48
N LEU A 474 13.51 -14.01 2.29
CA LEU A 474 14.64 -14.51 3.06
C LEU A 474 15.81 -14.86 2.14
N ILE A 475 17.02 -14.50 2.56
CA ILE A 475 18.25 -14.87 1.88
C ILE A 475 18.74 -16.18 2.47
N ILE A 476 18.68 -17.26 1.68
CA ILE A 476 19.03 -18.62 2.15
C ILE A 476 20.50 -18.89 1.87
N ARG A 477 21.34 -18.67 2.87
CA ARG A 477 22.78 -18.85 2.75
C ARG A 477 23.30 -20.00 3.61
N GLY A 478 23.75 -21.09 2.98
CA GLY A 478 24.33 -22.23 3.68
C GLY A 478 23.43 -22.85 4.75
N GLY A 479 22.10 -22.82 4.52
CA GLY A 479 21.07 -23.27 5.46
C GLY A 479 20.65 -22.23 6.51
N ASN A 480 21.28 -21.05 6.56
CA ASN A 480 20.82 -19.94 7.40
C ASN A 480 19.79 -19.11 6.64
N ASN A 481 18.67 -18.84 7.30
CA ASN A 481 17.61 -17.96 6.82
C ASN A 481 17.90 -16.53 7.30
N ILE A 482 18.52 -15.73 6.45
CA ILE A 482 18.92 -14.35 6.77
C ILE A 482 17.77 -13.41 6.43
N ASP A 483 17.31 -12.65 7.42
CA ASP A 483 16.36 -11.56 7.21
C ASP A 483 17.07 -10.37 6.55
N PRO A 484 16.66 -9.95 5.33
CA PRO A 484 17.21 -8.77 4.68
C PRO A 484 17.12 -7.49 5.54
N ARG A 485 16.09 -7.38 6.39
CA ARG A 485 15.86 -6.23 7.26
C ARG A 485 17.00 -6.01 8.26
N MET A 486 17.61 -7.09 8.76
CA MET A 486 18.79 -6.99 9.64
C MET A 486 19.92 -6.22 8.96
N ILE A 487 20.10 -6.44 7.67
CA ILE A 487 21.12 -5.75 6.86
C ILE A 487 20.69 -4.30 6.60
N GLU A 488 19.44 -4.10 6.20
CA GLU A 488 18.84 -2.80 5.89
C GLU A 488 18.89 -1.87 7.11
N GLU A 489 18.47 -2.34 8.29
CA GLU A 489 18.51 -1.60 9.55
C GLU A 489 19.93 -1.20 9.96
N ALA A 490 20.89 -2.11 9.81
CA ALA A 490 22.28 -1.79 10.10
C ALA A 490 22.78 -0.66 9.19
N LEU A 491 22.42 -0.68 7.91
CA LEU A 491 22.83 0.32 6.93
C LEU A 491 22.13 1.68 7.16
N TYR A 492 20.85 1.70 7.53
CA TYR A 492 20.11 2.92 7.86
C TYR A 492 20.71 3.71 9.03
N ARG A 493 21.41 3.06 9.97
CA ARG A 493 22.11 3.73 11.08
C ARG A 493 23.36 4.50 10.62
N HIS A 494 23.83 4.27 9.40
CA HIS A 494 24.99 4.99 8.88
C HIS A 494 24.58 6.41 8.44
N PRO A 495 25.27 7.48 8.93
CA PRO A 495 24.84 8.86 8.72
C PRO A 495 24.77 9.30 7.24
N GLU A 496 25.53 8.66 6.35
CA GLU A 496 25.57 8.99 4.92
C GLU A 496 24.57 8.18 4.07
N VAL A 497 23.91 7.16 4.65
CA VAL A 497 22.92 6.36 3.94
C VAL A 497 21.56 7.05 3.99
N PHE A 498 20.98 7.28 2.82
CA PHE A 498 19.62 7.79 2.67
C PHE A 498 18.61 6.66 2.59
N ASP A 499 18.94 5.60 1.81
CA ASP A 499 18.07 4.44 1.62
C ASP A 499 18.90 3.17 1.40
N ALA A 500 18.39 2.02 1.81
CA ALA A 500 19.07 0.74 1.68
C ALA A 500 18.10 -0.41 1.42
N ALA A 501 18.55 -1.40 0.66
CA ALA A 501 17.84 -2.64 0.43
C ALA A 501 18.82 -3.82 0.33
N ALA A 502 18.39 -4.99 0.81
CA ALA A 502 19.17 -6.22 0.70
C ALA A 502 18.38 -7.31 -0.02
N VAL A 503 19.09 -8.07 -0.88
CA VAL A 503 18.54 -9.19 -1.63
C VAL A 503 19.52 -10.34 -1.69
N GLY A 504 19.02 -11.56 -1.95
CA GLY A 504 19.84 -12.74 -2.24
C GLY A 504 20.26 -12.76 -3.71
N LEU A 505 21.55 -12.95 -3.96
CA LEU A 505 22.09 -13.33 -5.25
C LEU A 505 22.27 -14.84 -5.26
N PRO A 506 21.65 -15.59 -6.18
CA PRO A 506 21.82 -17.03 -6.27
C PRO A 506 23.29 -17.45 -6.41
N ASP A 507 23.73 -18.47 -5.63
CA ASP A 507 25.10 -18.98 -5.60
C ASP A 507 25.11 -20.50 -5.51
N ALA A 508 25.97 -21.17 -6.32
CA ALA A 508 25.99 -22.63 -6.42
C ALA A 508 26.47 -23.32 -5.14
N HIS A 509 27.25 -22.67 -4.31
CA HIS A 509 27.84 -23.28 -3.10
C HIS A 509 27.08 -22.87 -1.84
N ALA A 510 26.66 -21.62 -1.76
CA ALA A 510 26.01 -21.07 -0.58
C ALA A 510 24.47 -21.07 -0.67
N GLY A 511 23.89 -21.40 -1.82
CA GLY A 511 22.47 -21.17 -2.13
C GLY A 511 22.23 -19.72 -2.56
N GLU A 512 22.37 -18.76 -1.63
CA GLU A 512 22.35 -17.34 -1.93
C GLU A 512 23.44 -16.59 -1.18
N LEU A 513 23.87 -15.47 -1.76
CA LEU A 513 24.79 -14.51 -1.12
C LEU A 513 24.05 -13.18 -0.89
N PRO A 514 24.12 -12.59 0.32
CA PRO A 514 23.56 -11.29 0.57
C PRO A 514 24.24 -10.21 -0.28
N VAL A 515 23.43 -9.36 -0.91
CA VAL A 515 23.84 -8.18 -1.69
C VAL A 515 23.09 -6.97 -1.16
N ALA A 516 23.79 -5.84 -0.97
CA ALA A 516 23.20 -4.60 -0.53
C ALA A 516 23.20 -3.54 -1.64
N TYR A 517 22.08 -2.87 -1.80
CA TYR A 517 21.91 -1.65 -2.58
C TYR A 517 21.81 -0.46 -1.64
N ILE A 518 22.51 0.63 -1.94
CA ILE A 518 22.59 1.80 -1.08
C ILE A 518 22.38 3.05 -1.93
N ALA A 519 21.43 3.89 -1.52
CA ALA A 519 21.33 5.27 -1.96
C ALA A 519 21.95 6.17 -0.90
N LEU A 520 22.90 7.01 -1.28
CA LEU A 520 23.53 7.97 -0.38
C LEU A 520 22.68 9.24 -0.25
N LYS A 521 22.88 9.99 0.82
CA LYS A 521 22.27 11.31 0.98
C LYS A 521 22.67 12.24 -0.17
N PRO A 522 21.80 13.16 -0.59
CA PRO A 522 22.11 14.11 -1.67
C PRO A 522 23.41 14.84 -1.43
N GLY A 523 24.29 14.84 -2.44
CA GLY A 523 25.60 15.48 -2.38
C GLY A 523 26.69 14.70 -1.64
N SER A 524 26.39 13.54 -1.07
CA SER A 524 27.39 12.70 -0.42
C SER A 524 28.30 12.02 -1.44
N THR A 525 29.60 12.11 -1.20
CA THR A 525 30.66 11.40 -1.95
C THR A 525 31.36 10.36 -1.06
N TYR A 526 30.67 9.88 -0.02
CA TYR A 526 31.26 9.00 0.97
C TYR A 526 31.76 7.69 0.35
N PRO A 527 32.99 7.26 0.63
CA PRO A 527 33.56 6.08 -0.01
C PRO A 527 32.84 4.79 0.39
N ILE A 528 32.35 4.05 -0.58
CA ILE A 528 31.64 2.77 -0.36
C ILE A 528 32.44 1.78 0.47
N GLY A 529 33.77 1.79 0.37
CA GLY A 529 34.67 0.96 1.17
C GLY A 529 34.51 1.14 2.68
N ARG A 530 34.22 2.38 3.12
CA ARG A 530 33.96 2.66 4.53
C ARG A 530 32.59 2.17 4.99
N ILE A 531 31.57 2.20 4.11
CA ILE A 531 30.26 1.64 4.40
C ILE A 531 30.36 0.10 4.50
N LYS A 532 31.15 -0.52 3.64
CA LYS A 532 31.42 -1.97 3.73
C LYS A 532 32.07 -2.33 5.07
N HIS A 533 33.05 -1.55 5.49
CA HIS A 533 33.72 -1.77 6.78
C HIS A 533 32.74 -1.57 7.95
N TYR A 534 31.96 -0.51 7.94
CA TYR A 534 30.91 -0.27 8.92
C TYR A 534 29.91 -1.42 8.99
N ALA A 535 29.39 -1.87 7.83
CA ALA A 535 28.46 -3.00 7.77
C ALA A 535 29.08 -4.29 8.39
N TYR A 536 30.36 -4.52 8.15
CA TYR A 536 31.09 -5.65 8.73
C TYR A 536 31.18 -5.59 10.26
N GLU A 537 31.24 -4.38 10.83
CA GLU A 537 31.33 -4.17 12.28
C GLU A 537 29.98 -4.27 12.98
N VAL A 538 28.91 -3.72 12.34
CA VAL A 538 27.61 -3.55 13.00
C VAL A 538 26.60 -4.68 12.72
N ILE A 539 26.74 -5.43 11.61
CA ILE A 539 25.86 -6.56 11.32
C ILE A 539 26.24 -7.72 12.25
N PRO A 540 25.34 -8.14 13.15
CA PRO A 540 25.67 -9.09 14.20
C PRO A 540 25.97 -10.50 13.67
N GLU A 541 25.30 -10.90 12.58
CA GLU A 541 25.42 -12.21 11.96
C GLU A 541 26.41 -12.17 10.79
N ARG A 542 27.52 -12.91 10.90
CA ARG A 542 28.57 -12.94 9.85
C ARG A 542 28.06 -13.45 8.51
N ALA A 543 27.11 -14.37 8.52
CA ALA A 543 26.49 -14.88 7.30
C ALA A 543 25.68 -13.80 6.57
N ALA A 544 25.12 -12.83 7.30
CA ALA A 544 24.30 -11.76 6.77
C ALA A 544 25.11 -10.60 6.16
N VAL A 545 26.42 -10.51 6.44
CA VAL A 545 27.25 -9.44 5.88
C VAL A 545 27.26 -9.53 4.35
N PRO A 546 26.83 -8.45 3.62
CA PRO A 546 26.75 -8.46 2.18
C PRO A 546 28.10 -8.72 1.51
N LYS A 547 28.09 -9.55 0.48
CA LYS A 547 29.26 -9.84 -0.34
C LYS A 547 29.49 -8.78 -1.41
N GLN A 548 28.40 -8.17 -1.90
CA GLN A 548 28.43 -7.09 -2.87
C GLN A 548 27.65 -5.89 -2.33
N PHE A 549 28.13 -4.70 -2.65
CA PHE A 549 27.49 -3.43 -2.33
C PHE A 549 27.41 -2.59 -3.60
N TYR A 550 26.22 -2.21 -3.97
CA TYR A 550 25.96 -1.37 -5.13
C TYR A 550 25.43 -0.01 -4.69
N VAL A 551 26.12 1.07 -5.09
CA VAL A 551 25.58 2.44 -4.92
C VAL A 551 24.67 2.71 -6.11
N VAL A 552 23.48 3.18 -5.82
CA VAL A 552 22.45 3.56 -6.80
C VAL A 552 21.93 4.96 -6.48
N ASP A 553 21.39 5.64 -7.49
CA ASP A 553 20.80 6.96 -7.31
C ASP A 553 19.55 6.90 -6.44
N ALA A 554 18.73 5.85 -6.61
CA ALA A 554 17.54 5.58 -5.82
C ALA A 554 17.26 4.08 -5.73
N ILE A 555 16.69 3.65 -4.60
CA ILE A 555 16.14 2.29 -4.45
C ILE A 555 14.80 2.22 -5.17
N PRO A 556 14.58 1.25 -6.10
CA PRO A 556 13.31 1.13 -6.81
C PRO A 556 12.18 0.77 -5.85
N LYS A 557 11.09 1.55 -5.93
CA LYS A 557 9.90 1.39 -5.07
C LYS A 557 8.62 1.35 -5.89
N THR A 558 7.62 0.70 -5.34
CA THR A 558 6.27 0.77 -5.88
C THR A 558 5.68 2.16 -5.64
N ALA A 559 4.54 2.46 -6.27
CA ALA A 559 3.81 3.72 -6.08
C ALA A 559 3.42 4.01 -4.62
N VAL A 560 3.35 2.98 -3.79
CA VAL A 560 3.06 3.07 -2.34
C VAL A 560 4.32 2.95 -1.47
N GLY A 561 5.51 3.14 -2.04
CA GLY A 561 6.78 3.22 -1.32
C GLY A 561 7.40 1.88 -0.90
N LYS A 562 6.85 0.72 -1.30
CA LYS A 562 7.46 -0.60 -1.03
C LYS A 562 8.67 -0.83 -1.93
N ILE A 563 9.77 -1.31 -1.36
CA ILE A 563 10.97 -1.70 -2.12
C ILE A 563 10.63 -2.83 -3.10
N GLN A 564 11.02 -2.67 -4.36
CA GLN A 564 10.85 -3.68 -5.40
C GLN A 564 12.03 -4.66 -5.38
N LYS A 565 12.03 -5.57 -4.39
CA LYS A 565 13.14 -6.53 -4.21
C LYS A 565 13.38 -7.42 -5.43
N ASN A 566 12.35 -7.74 -6.21
CA ASN A 566 12.51 -8.52 -7.43
C ASN A 566 13.32 -7.76 -8.50
N THR A 567 13.07 -6.46 -8.66
CA THR A 567 13.87 -5.61 -9.56
C THR A 567 15.34 -5.59 -9.14
N LEU A 568 15.60 -5.46 -7.83
CA LEU A 568 16.96 -5.48 -7.29
C LEU A 568 17.62 -6.86 -7.43
N ARG A 569 16.86 -7.94 -7.24
CA ARG A 569 17.35 -9.31 -7.43
C ARG A 569 17.71 -9.58 -8.88
N SER A 570 16.88 -9.13 -9.82
CA SER A 570 17.16 -9.20 -11.26
C SER A 570 18.39 -8.38 -11.66
N ASP A 571 18.54 -7.16 -11.11
CA ASP A 571 19.72 -6.33 -11.35
C ASP A 571 21.00 -6.96 -10.75
N ALA A 572 20.92 -7.54 -9.56
CA ALA A 572 22.06 -8.26 -8.95
C ALA A 572 22.56 -9.41 -9.82
N VAL A 573 21.61 -10.19 -10.36
CA VAL A 573 21.92 -11.27 -11.32
C VAL A 573 22.58 -10.73 -12.58
N LEU A 574 22.00 -9.67 -13.18
CA LEU A 574 22.53 -9.03 -14.39
C LEU A 574 23.97 -8.52 -14.17
N ARG A 575 24.24 -7.85 -13.04
CA ARG A 575 25.59 -7.36 -12.69
C ARG A 575 26.57 -8.50 -12.49
N ALA A 576 26.18 -9.55 -11.76
CA ALA A 576 27.02 -10.73 -11.56
C ALA A 576 27.36 -11.42 -12.89
N GLN A 577 26.39 -11.63 -13.77
CA GLN A 577 26.62 -12.22 -15.09
C GLN A 577 27.51 -11.35 -15.97
N ARG A 578 27.30 -10.02 -15.99
CA ARG A 578 28.16 -9.09 -16.72
C ARG A 578 29.61 -9.13 -16.22
N GLN A 579 29.82 -9.21 -14.92
CA GLN A 579 31.15 -9.33 -14.34
C GLN A 579 31.82 -10.66 -14.74
N MET A 580 31.12 -11.78 -14.62
CA MET A 580 31.64 -13.10 -15.01
C MET A 580 31.98 -13.17 -16.50
N LEU A 581 31.13 -12.61 -17.36
CA LEU A 581 31.39 -12.55 -18.79
C LEU A 581 32.56 -11.63 -19.14
N ALA A 582 32.79 -10.54 -18.38
CA ALA A 582 33.94 -9.69 -18.56
C ALA A 582 35.26 -10.41 -18.26
N GLU A 583 35.27 -11.33 -17.29
CA GLU A 583 36.45 -12.14 -16.91
C GLU A 583 36.83 -13.16 -18.02
N VAL A 584 35.83 -13.67 -18.75
CA VAL A 584 36.03 -14.67 -19.83
C VAL A 584 35.91 -14.03 -21.25
N LYS A 585 35.84 -12.73 -21.35
CA LYS A 585 35.58 -12.00 -22.60
C LYS A 585 36.59 -12.36 -23.72
N ALA A 586 37.84 -12.65 -23.37
CA ALA A 586 38.85 -13.05 -24.35
C ALA A 586 38.60 -14.43 -24.97
N ASP A 587 37.87 -15.31 -24.26
CA ASP A 587 37.59 -16.69 -24.66
C ASP A 587 36.24 -16.81 -25.41
N ILE A 588 35.43 -15.77 -25.42
CA ILE A 588 34.16 -15.71 -26.19
C ILE A 588 34.47 -15.13 -27.55
N PRO A 589 34.29 -15.90 -28.63
CA PRO A 589 34.68 -15.50 -29.98
C PRO A 589 33.87 -14.33 -30.56
N VAL A 590 32.84 -13.88 -29.87
CA VAL A 590 31.91 -12.82 -30.33
C VAL A 590 31.36 -12.03 -29.18
N PRO A 591 31.14 -10.71 -29.33
CA PRO A 591 30.51 -9.89 -28.31
C PRO A 591 29.07 -10.34 -28.09
N LEU A 592 28.68 -10.46 -26.81
CA LEU A 592 27.28 -10.59 -26.42
C LEU A 592 26.52 -9.32 -26.83
N VAL A 593 25.35 -9.49 -27.42
CA VAL A 593 24.50 -8.36 -27.86
C VAL A 593 23.73 -7.81 -26.67
N ASP A 594 23.11 -8.69 -25.86
CA ASP A 594 22.29 -8.30 -24.72
C ASP A 594 22.16 -9.42 -23.67
N ILE A 595 21.78 -9.07 -22.45
CA ILE A 595 21.33 -9.97 -21.39
C ILE A 595 19.98 -9.49 -20.89
N ARG A 596 18.96 -10.33 -21.04
CA ARG A 596 17.60 -10.06 -20.55
C ARG A 596 17.32 -10.93 -19.33
N ILE A 597 16.89 -10.32 -18.24
CA ILE A 597 16.56 -11.01 -16.99
C ILE A 597 15.05 -10.97 -16.79
N GLU A 598 14.47 -12.13 -16.57
CA GLU A 598 13.05 -12.29 -16.27
C GLU A 598 12.91 -13.00 -14.91
N ASP A 599 12.29 -12.33 -13.94
CA ASP A 599 11.89 -12.96 -12.69
C ASP A 599 10.53 -13.66 -12.90
N ARG A 600 10.53 -14.99 -12.76
CA ARG A 600 9.35 -15.86 -12.93
C ARG A 600 8.74 -16.27 -11.59
N GLY A 601 9.00 -15.53 -10.54
CA GLY A 601 8.48 -15.80 -9.20
C GLY A 601 8.95 -17.15 -8.66
N ASP A 602 8.02 -18.04 -8.32
CA ASP A 602 8.32 -19.36 -7.76
C ASP A 602 9.13 -20.27 -8.70
N GLN A 603 9.15 -19.95 -10.00
CA GLN A 603 9.98 -20.66 -10.98
C GLN A 603 11.45 -20.17 -11.03
N GLY A 604 11.75 -19.11 -10.28
CA GLY A 604 13.07 -18.48 -10.19
C GLY A 604 13.35 -17.51 -11.34
N ILE A 605 14.62 -17.10 -11.43
CA ILE A 605 15.07 -16.13 -12.45
C ILE A 605 15.51 -16.89 -13.70
N LEU A 606 15.04 -16.42 -14.86
CA LEU A 606 15.54 -16.83 -16.17
C LEU A 606 16.39 -15.70 -16.77
N SER A 607 17.61 -16.04 -17.19
CA SER A 607 18.48 -15.16 -17.96
C SER A 607 18.45 -15.55 -19.45
N THR A 608 18.18 -14.60 -20.34
CA THR A 608 18.28 -14.82 -21.78
C THR A 608 19.48 -14.04 -22.31
N LEU A 609 20.47 -14.78 -22.82
CA LEU A 609 21.66 -14.21 -23.42
C LEU A 609 21.47 -14.13 -24.93
N VAL A 610 21.61 -12.94 -25.46
CA VAL A 610 21.41 -12.67 -26.88
C VAL A 610 22.76 -12.65 -27.58
N LEU A 611 22.93 -13.53 -28.55
CA LEU A 611 24.12 -13.61 -29.40
C LEU A 611 23.77 -13.22 -30.86
N PRO A 612 24.73 -12.73 -31.65
CA PRO A 612 24.48 -12.41 -33.05
C PRO A 612 23.98 -13.61 -33.87
N ALA A 613 22.93 -13.42 -34.66
CA ALA A 613 22.40 -14.45 -35.54
C ALA A 613 23.41 -14.88 -36.64
N THR A 614 24.40 -14.04 -36.96
CA THR A 614 25.43 -14.25 -37.97
C THR A 614 26.50 -15.27 -37.60
N LEU A 615 26.48 -15.81 -36.36
CA LEU A 615 27.45 -16.80 -35.91
C LEU A 615 27.36 -18.12 -36.65
N SER A 616 28.53 -18.66 -37.04
CA SER A 616 28.65 -20.03 -37.52
C SER A 616 28.33 -21.05 -36.42
N HIS A 617 27.97 -22.28 -36.79
CA HIS A 617 27.66 -23.35 -35.83
C HIS A 617 28.79 -23.58 -34.83
N ALA A 618 30.02 -23.63 -35.26
CA ALA A 618 31.20 -23.80 -34.41
C ALA A 618 31.39 -22.65 -33.39
N GLN A 619 31.13 -21.39 -33.82
CA GLN A 619 31.20 -20.23 -32.95
C GLN A 619 30.10 -20.26 -31.88
N ARG A 620 28.88 -20.72 -32.24
CA ARG A 620 27.77 -20.90 -31.29
C ARG A 620 28.10 -21.93 -30.23
N GLU A 621 28.65 -23.08 -30.59
CA GLU A 621 29.05 -24.12 -29.64
C GLU A 621 30.12 -23.61 -28.67
N VAL A 622 31.15 -22.93 -29.17
CA VAL A 622 32.21 -22.36 -28.29
C VAL A 622 31.62 -21.30 -27.36
N ALA A 623 30.77 -20.39 -27.86
CA ALA A 623 30.17 -19.37 -27.05
C ALA A 623 29.29 -19.95 -25.93
N VAL A 624 28.43 -20.92 -26.24
CA VAL A 624 27.56 -21.59 -25.26
C VAL A 624 28.42 -22.36 -24.20
N ALA A 625 29.45 -23.05 -24.61
CA ALA A 625 30.33 -23.76 -23.71
C ALA A 625 31.09 -22.81 -22.74
N THR A 626 31.59 -21.67 -23.29
CA THR A 626 32.29 -20.66 -22.49
C THR A 626 31.36 -19.97 -21.49
N ILE A 627 30.15 -19.60 -21.93
CA ILE A 627 29.11 -19.03 -21.06
C ILE A 627 28.73 -20.03 -19.97
N GLY A 628 28.49 -21.30 -20.32
CA GLY A 628 28.14 -22.33 -19.36
C GLY A 628 29.22 -22.54 -18.29
N LYS A 629 30.49 -22.47 -18.69
CA LYS A 629 31.62 -22.55 -17.76
C LYS A 629 31.70 -21.29 -16.88
N ALA A 630 31.47 -20.11 -17.41
CA ALA A 630 31.46 -18.86 -16.66
C ALA A 630 30.37 -18.83 -15.58
N PHE A 631 29.20 -19.40 -15.85
CA PHE A 631 28.02 -19.34 -14.96
C PHE A 631 27.92 -20.54 -14.00
N THR A 632 28.96 -21.37 -13.89
CA THR A 632 28.93 -22.54 -12.99
C THR A 632 28.71 -22.20 -11.51
N THR A 633 29.06 -20.97 -11.09
CA THR A 633 28.85 -20.49 -9.71
C THR A 633 27.49 -19.86 -9.47
N LEU A 634 26.67 -19.67 -10.51
CA LEU A 634 25.32 -19.14 -10.40
C LEU A 634 24.29 -20.25 -10.61
N THR A 635 23.36 -20.43 -9.68
CA THR A 635 22.22 -21.37 -9.80
C THR A 635 21.06 -20.73 -10.56
N ILE A 636 21.32 -20.17 -11.74
CA ILE A 636 20.32 -19.47 -12.54
C ILE A 636 20.06 -20.24 -13.82
N LYS A 637 18.78 -20.42 -14.17
CA LYS A 637 18.40 -20.92 -15.49
C LYS A 637 18.75 -19.87 -16.54
N TYR A 638 19.43 -20.29 -17.58
CA TYR A 638 19.68 -19.40 -18.72
C TYR A 638 19.34 -20.05 -20.05
N ALA A 639 18.96 -19.21 -21.00
CA ALA A 639 18.74 -19.57 -22.39
C ALA A 639 19.66 -18.73 -23.27
N VAL A 640 20.06 -19.28 -24.42
CA VAL A 640 20.81 -18.53 -25.43
C VAL A 640 19.92 -18.39 -26.66
N VAL A 641 19.75 -17.17 -27.13
CA VAL A 641 19.00 -16.84 -28.34
C VAL A 641 19.91 -16.12 -29.35
N TYR A 642 19.56 -16.17 -30.61
CA TYR A 642 20.35 -15.59 -31.70
C TYR A 642 19.49 -14.56 -32.42
N GLU A 643 19.85 -13.28 -32.31
CA GLU A 643 19.17 -12.14 -32.94
C GLU A 643 20.07 -11.29 -33.82
#